data_15e1b3daa27c3ff5ac5d6d22cbe05b7a
#
_entry.id   15e1b3daa27c3ff5ac5d6d22cbe05b7a
#
_cell.length_a   1.000
_cell.length_b   1.000
_cell.length_c   1.000
_cell.angle_alpha   90.00
_cell.angle_beta   90.00
_cell.angle_gamma   90.00
#
_symmetry.space_group_name_H-M   'P 1'
#
loop_
_entity.id
_entity.type
_entity.pdbx_description
1 polymer ?
#
loop_
_entity_poly.entity_id
_entity_poly.type
_entity_poly.pdbx_seq_one_letter_code
_entity_poly.pdbx_strand_id
1 'polypeptide(L)'
;MLLIGIAAGFAHSQTPVEPITPGASPEARALLSAISRLSGRNILSGQHNYAGTKSKYTDQAHFVTGKWPALWGSDFGFAAAGNDDVHARDAMVAEAKRQFAGGSLVTLTWTAVRPPDDEPAGLKESVQARLTDDQWQELLTAGTPLRKRWEAQVDVIAGYLKQFRDARIPVLWRPYPEANGSVFWWSGRPGEKGSAALHRQLFERLATTHKLNNLVWVWNANAPGPAAGPLEDYYPGPGFYDVLAASVHDNDYQQSLYDGISKLAAGKPIALGVVDTVPTPAVLAQQPLWTWFLAGADALYRANKPALIVDLFVDLRTVNRGDPVLSAAALQTPEPAPCEPVNPKATPEARSLLKTICGISGKFILSGQHNFPNHLSRHSDNSAKVAGKYPYVWGSDFGFTGGDDKDSIAGRPAMIEEAKRQYAAGSIITLMWHVVRPTDDEPVQAGAGWRGSVQARLNEFEWTELLTPGTDLHRRWEAYIDTAAGYLKGFQEAKIPVLWRPYHEANGNWFWWGGRKGENGFVALYRMTYDRMINTHHLDNLIWVWNSNAPTGGNAGPYADFYPGPRYCDILATDVYGEFKQSYHDDLAVLANGKPIALGEVGRVPTSAILKEQPKWAWFMIWADVLRMSKVEVVQELFNDSHTLSRGDPLPGKN
;
A
#
# COMPACT_ATOMS: atom_id res chain seq x y z
N MET A 1 0.96 -24.88 36.27
CA MET A 1 -0.29 -24.16 35.93
C MET A 1 0.10 -22.83 35.32
N LEU A 2 0.30 -22.83 34.00
CA LEU A 2 0.75 -21.67 33.22
C LEU A 2 -0.47 -21.13 32.47
N LEU A 3 -0.88 -19.93 32.81
CA LEU A 3 -1.97 -19.22 32.10
C LEU A 3 -1.41 -18.64 30.79
N ILE A 4 -1.82 -19.22 29.68
CA ILE A 4 -1.61 -18.65 28.34
C ILE A 4 -2.71 -17.62 28.11
N GLY A 5 -2.34 -16.34 28.12
CA GLY A 5 -3.22 -15.26 27.74
C GLY A 5 -3.47 -15.28 26.23
N ILE A 6 -4.68 -15.57 25.82
CA ILE A 6 -5.15 -15.44 24.44
C ILE A 6 -5.33 -13.94 24.17
N ALA A 7 -4.42 -13.34 23.41
CA ALA A 7 -4.65 -12.01 22.84
C ALA A 7 -5.69 -12.14 21.71
N ALA A 8 -6.93 -11.76 22.02
CA ALA A 8 -7.99 -11.62 21.03
C ALA A 8 -7.65 -10.40 20.14
N GLY A 9 -7.18 -10.66 18.94
CA GLY A 9 -7.03 -9.65 17.90
C GLY A 9 -8.40 -9.13 17.48
N PHE A 10 -8.79 -7.95 17.96
CA PHE A 10 -9.97 -7.25 17.47
C PHE A 10 -9.71 -6.77 16.05
N ALA A 11 -10.31 -7.43 15.07
CA ALA A 11 -10.47 -6.88 13.74
C ALA A 11 -11.42 -5.67 13.86
N HIS A 12 -10.84 -4.47 13.94
CA HIS A 12 -11.62 -3.24 13.82
C HIS A 12 -12.06 -3.09 12.37
N SER A 13 -13.33 -3.29 12.12
CA SER A 13 -14.01 -2.76 10.94
C SER A 13 -13.94 -1.23 11.06
N GLN A 14 -12.95 -0.62 10.43
CA GLN A 14 -12.82 0.84 10.44
C GLN A 14 -13.93 1.41 9.58
N THR A 15 -14.93 2.01 10.21
CA THR A 15 -15.84 2.95 9.56
C THR A 15 -14.98 4.00 8.83
N PRO A 16 -15.34 4.42 7.59
CA PRO A 16 -14.60 5.48 6.89
C PRO A 16 -14.44 6.69 7.81
N VAL A 17 -13.19 7.08 8.08
CA VAL A 17 -12.91 8.25 8.92
C VAL A 17 -13.19 9.49 8.08
N GLU A 18 -14.26 10.22 8.41
CA GLU A 18 -14.59 11.49 7.77
C GLU A 18 -13.75 12.61 8.38
N PRO A 19 -13.20 13.54 7.55
CA PRO A 19 -12.54 14.73 8.09
C PRO A 19 -13.47 15.58 8.95
N ILE A 20 -12.92 16.13 10.02
CA ILE A 20 -13.66 17.02 10.93
C ILE A 20 -14.11 18.33 10.25
N THR A 21 -13.44 18.73 9.18
CA THR A 21 -13.76 19.95 8.45
C THR A 21 -15.11 19.83 7.76
N PRO A 22 -16.08 20.72 8.07
CA PRO A 22 -17.39 20.70 7.44
C PRO A 22 -17.29 20.83 5.91
N GLY A 23 -17.94 19.94 5.18
CA GLY A 23 -17.89 19.95 3.72
C GLY A 23 -16.49 19.66 3.14
N ALA A 24 -15.69 18.86 3.82
CA ALA A 24 -14.35 18.47 3.36
C ALA A 24 -14.33 18.08 1.88
N SER A 25 -13.29 18.49 1.17
CA SER A 25 -13.16 18.18 -0.26
C SER A 25 -12.98 16.68 -0.49
N PRO A 26 -13.33 16.17 -1.69
CA PRO A 26 -13.08 14.76 -2.03
C PRO A 26 -11.62 14.36 -1.84
N GLU A 27 -10.69 15.27 -2.15
CA GLU A 27 -9.24 15.05 -2.03
C GLU A 27 -8.81 14.95 -0.55
N ALA A 28 -9.36 15.79 0.34
CA ALA A 28 -9.09 15.72 1.79
C ALA A 28 -9.64 14.41 2.39
N ARG A 29 -10.84 13.98 1.98
CA ARG A 29 -11.40 12.69 2.38
C ARG A 29 -10.56 11.52 1.90
N ALA A 30 -10.12 11.57 0.64
CA ALA A 30 -9.25 10.54 0.08
C ALA A 30 -7.90 10.47 0.82
N LEU A 31 -7.29 11.62 1.14
CA LEU A 31 -6.05 11.69 1.91
C LEU A 31 -6.21 11.09 3.31
N LEU A 32 -7.22 11.52 4.08
CA LEU A 32 -7.45 10.99 5.43
C LEU A 32 -7.76 9.50 5.40
N SER A 33 -8.58 9.04 4.46
CA SER A 33 -8.88 7.63 4.26
C SER A 33 -7.62 6.82 3.93
N ALA A 34 -6.74 7.34 3.06
CA ALA A 34 -5.46 6.69 2.74
C ALA A 34 -4.57 6.56 3.98
N ILE A 35 -4.40 7.65 4.74
CA ILE A 35 -3.61 7.63 5.97
C ILE A 35 -4.19 6.67 7.01
N SER A 36 -5.50 6.66 7.20
CA SER A 36 -6.15 5.73 8.15
C SER A 36 -5.89 4.27 7.81
N ARG A 37 -5.83 3.93 6.52
CA ARG A 37 -5.52 2.56 6.06
C ARG A 37 -4.08 2.12 6.30
N LEU A 38 -3.15 3.06 6.44
CA LEU A 38 -1.74 2.74 6.75
C LEU A 38 -1.54 2.32 8.20
N SER A 39 -2.39 2.81 9.11
CA SER A 39 -2.28 2.54 10.55
C SER A 39 -2.24 1.03 10.85
N GLY A 40 -1.23 0.61 11.58
CA GLY A 40 -0.98 -0.80 11.89
C GLY A 40 -0.33 -1.62 10.76
N ARG A 41 -0.01 -1.01 9.61
CA ARG A 41 0.46 -1.71 8.41
C ARG A 41 1.71 -1.10 7.83
N ASN A 42 1.65 0.18 7.49
CA ASN A 42 2.69 0.90 6.80
C ASN A 42 2.91 2.28 7.42
N ILE A 43 4.06 2.86 7.17
CA ILE A 43 4.42 4.21 7.57
C ILE A 43 4.94 4.99 6.37
N LEU A 44 4.45 6.22 6.15
CA LEU A 44 4.96 7.10 5.10
C LEU A 44 6.29 7.71 5.51
N SER A 45 7.27 7.66 4.62
CA SER A 45 8.49 8.44 4.77
C SER A 45 8.21 9.92 4.54
N GLY A 46 8.80 10.79 5.34
CA GLY A 46 8.59 12.22 5.21
C GLY A 46 9.85 13.03 5.49
N GLN A 47 9.98 14.17 4.78
CA GLN A 47 11.09 15.10 4.94
C GLN A 47 10.58 16.54 5.03
N HIS A 48 10.95 17.22 6.10
CA HIS A 48 10.70 18.65 6.27
C HIS A 48 11.75 19.48 5.53
N ASN A 49 11.33 20.61 4.97
CA ASN A 49 12.18 21.60 4.32
C ASN A 49 11.82 22.99 4.89
N TYR A 50 12.80 23.86 5.05
CA TYR A 50 12.53 25.25 5.38
C TYR A 50 11.98 26.01 4.16
N ALA A 51 11.18 27.04 4.38
CA ALA A 51 10.53 27.82 3.32
C ALA A 51 11.54 28.33 2.26
N GLY A 52 12.66 28.87 2.69
CA GLY A 52 13.72 29.42 1.81
C GLY A 52 14.57 28.36 1.10
N THR A 53 14.45 27.08 1.47
CA THR A 53 15.31 26.03 0.92
C THR A 53 14.62 25.14 -0.12
N LYS A 54 13.33 25.38 -0.40
CA LYS A 54 12.51 24.57 -1.32
C LYS A 54 12.58 23.06 -0.94
N SER A 55 13.11 22.22 -1.82
CA SER A 55 13.22 20.75 -1.61
C SER A 55 14.64 20.28 -1.29
N LYS A 56 15.54 21.17 -0.85
CA LYS A 56 16.95 20.82 -0.59
C LYS A 56 17.11 19.52 0.23
N TYR A 57 16.38 19.39 1.31
CA TYR A 57 16.51 18.24 2.21
C TYR A 57 15.79 16.99 1.68
N THR A 58 14.69 17.18 0.96
CA THR A 58 14.02 16.11 0.22
C THR A 58 14.94 15.52 -0.87
N ASP A 59 15.64 16.38 -1.61
CA ASP A 59 16.60 15.97 -2.65
C ASP A 59 17.79 15.22 -2.02
N GLN A 60 18.24 15.67 -0.86
CA GLN A 60 19.29 14.98 -0.09
C GLN A 60 18.81 13.60 0.39
N ALA A 61 17.59 13.48 0.91
CA ALA A 61 17.03 12.19 1.33
C ALA A 61 17.02 11.21 0.14
N HIS A 62 16.60 11.68 -1.03
CA HIS A 62 16.65 10.87 -2.24
C HIS A 62 18.08 10.49 -2.64
N PHE A 63 19.02 11.41 -2.57
CA PHE A 63 20.42 11.12 -2.90
C PHE A 63 21.02 10.00 -2.05
N VAL A 64 20.71 9.96 -0.75
CA VAL A 64 21.25 8.96 0.17
C VAL A 64 20.54 7.61 0.05
N THR A 65 19.21 7.63 -0.14
CA THR A 65 18.39 6.40 -0.04
C THR A 65 18.01 5.80 -1.40
N GLY A 66 18.17 6.57 -2.49
CA GLY A 66 17.60 6.22 -3.79
C GLY A 66 16.06 6.29 -3.86
N LYS A 67 15.40 6.72 -2.77
CA LYS A 67 13.95 6.81 -2.64
C LYS A 67 13.52 8.25 -2.39
N TRP A 68 12.44 8.69 -3.03
CA TRP A 68 11.83 9.97 -2.72
C TRP A 68 10.90 9.84 -1.51
N PRO A 69 10.98 10.74 -0.51
CA PRO A 69 10.01 10.75 0.59
C PRO A 69 8.56 10.87 0.10
N ALA A 70 7.66 10.12 0.73
CA ALA A 70 6.23 10.16 0.44
C ALA A 70 5.58 11.48 0.85
N LEU A 71 6.02 12.07 1.99
CA LEU A 71 5.60 13.38 2.46
C LEU A 71 6.68 14.40 2.19
N TRP A 72 6.26 15.50 1.55
CA TRP A 72 7.02 16.73 1.48
C TRP A 72 6.45 17.72 2.50
N GLY A 73 7.30 18.18 3.43
CA GLY A 73 6.92 19.12 4.48
C GLY A 73 7.60 20.46 4.34
N SER A 74 6.92 21.56 4.77
CA SER A 74 7.53 22.88 4.91
C SER A 74 6.78 23.74 5.92
N ASP A 75 7.31 24.94 6.18
CA ASP A 75 6.77 25.93 7.10
C ASP A 75 6.47 27.24 6.34
N PHE A 76 5.48 28.00 6.79
CA PHE A 76 5.24 29.33 6.25
C PHE A 76 6.28 30.36 6.67
N GLY A 77 7.12 30.02 7.63
CA GLY A 77 8.24 30.85 8.07
C GLY A 77 7.84 32.10 8.87
N PHE A 78 8.85 32.83 9.34
CA PHE A 78 8.68 33.98 10.24
C PHE A 78 9.75 35.08 10.06
N ALA A 79 10.96 34.74 9.58
CA ALA A 79 12.07 35.68 9.44
C ALA A 79 12.09 36.34 8.03
N ALA A 80 12.87 37.43 7.89
CA ALA A 80 13.10 38.09 6.60
C ALA A 80 14.26 37.50 5.79
N ALA A 81 15.17 36.80 6.44
CA ALA A 81 16.33 36.18 5.84
C ALA A 81 16.69 34.88 6.53
N GLY A 82 17.32 33.97 5.80
CA GLY A 82 17.69 32.65 6.30
C GLY A 82 16.76 31.56 5.77
N ASN A 83 16.66 30.45 6.53
CA ASN A 83 15.94 29.26 6.09
C ASN A 83 14.41 29.41 6.17
N ASP A 84 13.89 30.05 7.24
CA ASP A 84 12.46 30.27 7.47
C ASP A 84 12.06 31.70 7.11
N ASP A 85 12.14 32.01 5.82
CA ASP A 85 11.93 33.34 5.27
C ASP A 85 10.50 33.54 4.77
N VAL A 86 9.78 34.51 5.33
CA VAL A 86 8.40 34.86 4.92
C VAL A 86 8.33 35.29 3.46
N HIS A 87 9.41 35.86 2.89
CA HIS A 87 9.49 36.24 1.49
C HIS A 87 9.58 35.03 0.54
N ALA A 88 9.89 33.84 1.06
CA ALA A 88 9.93 32.62 0.29
C ALA A 88 8.56 31.91 0.18
N ARG A 89 7.50 32.41 0.82
CA ARG A 89 6.17 31.73 0.88
C ARG A 89 5.61 31.41 -0.51
N ASP A 90 5.69 32.32 -1.47
CA ASP A 90 5.21 32.07 -2.83
C ASP A 90 6.02 30.96 -3.52
N ALA A 91 7.34 30.98 -3.36
CA ALA A 91 8.23 29.94 -3.90
C ALA A 91 8.00 28.58 -3.23
N MET A 92 7.76 28.57 -1.91
CA MET A 92 7.43 27.38 -1.15
C MET A 92 6.09 26.78 -1.59
N VAL A 93 5.06 27.59 -1.82
CA VAL A 93 3.75 27.15 -2.32
C VAL A 93 3.89 26.57 -3.75
N ALA A 94 4.66 27.22 -4.62
CA ALA A 94 4.93 26.69 -5.96
C ALA A 94 5.66 25.34 -5.89
N GLU A 95 6.65 25.22 -5.01
CA GLU A 95 7.39 23.98 -4.79
C GLU A 95 6.50 22.86 -4.23
N ALA A 96 5.63 23.16 -3.23
CA ALA A 96 4.68 22.19 -2.69
C ALA A 96 3.73 21.64 -3.76
N LYS A 97 3.23 22.52 -4.66
CA LYS A 97 2.41 22.10 -5.81
C LYS A 97 3.19 21.22 -6.78
N ARG A 98 4.47 21.53 -7.04
CA ARG A 98 5.36 20.70 -7.87
C ARG A 98 5.60 19.34 -7.26
N GLN A 99 5.85 19.26 -5.95
CA GLN A 99 6.04 18.01 -5.22
C GLN A 99 4.77 17.14 -5.22
N PHE A 100 3.61 17.77 -5.04
CA PHE A 100 2.33 17.07 -5.15
C PHE A 100 2.10 16.50 -6.56
N ALA A 101 2.36 17.30 -7.60
CA ALA A 101 2.28 16.83 -8.98
C ALA A 101 3.27 15.68 -9.28
N GLY A 102 4.40 15.64 -8.57
CA GLY A 102 5.36 14.54 -8.60
C GLY A 102 4.97 13.31 -7.75
N GLY A 103 3.80 13.33 -7.09
CA GLY A 103 3.28 12.21 -6.32
C GLY A 103 3.59 12.23 -4.82
N SER A 104 4.19 13.30 -4.28
CA SER A 104 4.32 13.45 -2.82
C SER A 104 3.05 14.02 -2.20
N LEU A 105 2.72 13.60 -0.98
CA LEU A 105 1.73 14.26 -0.15
C LEU A 105 2.34 15.53 0.46
N VAL A 106 1.50 16.53 0.74
CA VAL A 106 1.96 17.82 1.27
C VAL A 106 1.55 17.96 2.74
N THR A 107 2.54 18.25 3.60
CA THR A 107 2.29 18.65 4.99
C THR A 107 2.89 20.04 5.24
N LEU A 108 2.09 20.93 5.81
CA LEU A 108 2.51 22.29 6.11
C LEU A 108 2.30 22.62 7.56
N THR A 109 3.23 23.37 8.12
CA THR A 109 3.15 23.92 9.48
C THR A 109 3.21 25.44 9.44
N TRP A 110 2.91 26.07 10.55
CA TRP A 110 3.05 27.50 10.73
C TRP A 110 3.68 27.80 12.09
N THR A 111 4.94 28.13 12.05
CA THR A 111 5.71 28.65 13.17
C THR A 111 5.48 30.15 13.22
N ALA A 112 4.38 30.55 13.86
CA ALA A 112 3.81 31.89 13.78
C ALA A 112 4.59 32.93 14.62
N VAL A 113 4.72 34.13 14.08
CA VAL A 113 5.12 35.32 14.85
C VAL A 113 4.06 35.64 15.90
N ARG A 114 4.46 36.13 17.10
CA ARG A 114 3.51 36.57 18.13
C ARG A 114 2.57 37.67 17.57
N PRO A 115 1.29 37.67 17.96
CA PRO A 115 0.36 38.69 17.47
C PRO A 115 0.72 40.13 17.78
N PRO A 116 1.44 40.48 18.90
CA PRO A 116 1.92 41.83 19.11
C PRO A 116 3.01 42.30 18.15
N ASP A 117 3.70 41.36 17.51
CA ASP A 117 4.84 41.68 16.65
C ASP A 117 4.40 41.68 15.16
N ASP A 118 5.17 42.39 14.34
CA ASP A 118 4.95 42.41 12.89
C ASP A 118 5.88 41.38 12.18
N GLU A 119 5.42 40.79 11.10
CA GLU A 119 6.26 40.00 10.22
C GLU A 119 7.07 40.90 9.29
N PRO A 120 8.35 40.57 9.00
CA PRO A 120 9.13 39.45 9.52
C PRO A 120 9.72 39.72 10.91
N ALA A 121 9.89 38.66 11.72
CA ALA A 121 10.47 38.79 13.07
C ALA A 121 11.42 37.62 13.38
N GLY A 122 12.29 37.82 14.39
CA GLY A 122 13.25 36.80 14.82
C GLY A 122 12.63 35.66 15.61
N LEU A 123 13.31 34.49 15.58
CA LEU A 123 12.86 33.31 16.31
C LEU A 123 12.76 33.57 17.82
N LYS A 124 13.83 34.05 18.43
CA LYS A 124 13.90 34.30 19.90
C LYS A 124 13.07 35.50 20.34
N GLU A 125 13.07 36.54 19.53
CA GLU A 125 12.45 37.82 19.83
C GLU A 125 10.92 37.78 19.71
N SER A 126 10.38 36.87 18.90
CA SER A 126 8.95 36.75 18.66
C SER A 126 8.42 35.35 18.87
N VAL A 127 8.81 34.40 18.01
CA VAL A 127 8.22 33.05 17.98
C VAL A 127 8.37 32.31 19.32
N GLN A 128 9.52 32.47 19.97
CA GLN A 128 9.83 31.89 21.30
C GLN A 128 9.58 32.83 22.46
N ALA A 129 9.19 34.07 22.21
CA ALA A 129 8.88 35.03 23.26
C ALA A 129 7.46 34.84 23.81
N ARG A 130 7.29 34.96 25.12
CA ARG A 130 6.00 34.69 25.77
C ARG A 130 5.05 35.88 25.66
N LEU A 131 3.74 35.57 25.60
CA LEU A 131 2.68 36.54 25.88
C LEU A 131 2.45 36.63 27.41
N THR A 132 2.16 37.81 27.94
CA THR A 132 1.64 37.94 29.31
C THR A 132 0.26 37.28 29.40
N ASP A 133 -0.23 37.06 30.63
CA ASP A 133 -1.55 36.46 30.81
C ASP A 133 -2.67 37.40 30.34
N ASP A 134 -2.50 38.72 30.52
CA ASP A 134 -3.44 39.71 29.99
C ASP A 134 -3.47 39.70 28.46
N GLN A 135 -2.32 39.67 27.81
CA GLN A 135 -2.23 39.54 26.35
C GLN A 135 -2.85 38.22 25.86
N TRP A 136 -2.68 37.13 26.62
CA TRP A 136 -3.30 35.85 26.26
C TRP A 136 -4.84 35.93 26.37
N GLN A 137 -5.37 36.53 27.42
CA GLN A 137 -6.82 36.74 27.57
C GLN A 137 -7.36 37.68 26.48
N GLU A 138 -6.62 38.74 26.15
CA GLU A 138 -6.97 39.63 25.04
C GLU A 138 -7.01 38.89 23.70
N LEU A 139 -6.01 38.05 23.41
CA LEU A 139 -5.95 37.22 22.21
C LEU A 139 -7.16 36.30 22.09
N LEU A 140 -7.60 35.69 23.18
CA LEU A 140 -8.75 34.79 23.17
C LEU A 140 -10.11 35.50 23.12
N THR A 141 -10.14 36.81 23.38
CA THR A 141 -11.38 37.61 23.45
C THR A 141 -11.69 38.25 22.10
N ALA A 142 -12.84 37.93 21.51
CA ALA A 142 -13.25 38.47 20.23
C ALA A 142 -13.38 40.01 20.26
N GLY A 143 -12.94 40.67 19.17
CA GLY A 143 -13.07 42.12 18.98
C GLY A 143 -11.97 42.95 19.60
N THR A 144 -11.09 42.40 20.45
CA THR A 144 -9.95 43.11 21.05
C THR A 144 -8.88 43.45 20.00
N PRO A 145 -8.01 44.44 20.26
CA PRO A 145 -6.94 44.80 19.31
C PRO A 145 -5.99 43.63 19.01
N LEU A 146 -5.56 42.88 20.01
CA LEU A 146 -4.63 41.78 19.83
C LEU A 146 -5.28 40.61 19.06
N ARG A 147 -6.55 40.36 19.35
CA ARG A 147 -7.34 39.39 18.58
C ARG A 147 -7.41 39.74 17.10
N LYS A 148 -7.68 40.99 16.77
CA LYS A 148 -7.74 41.47 15.38
C LYS A 148 -6.39 41.34 14.67
N ARG A 149 -5.30 41.60 15.37
CA ARG A 149 -3.94 41.37 14.81
C ARG A 149 -3.70 39.92 14.50
N TRP A 150 -4.01 39.00 15.43
CA TRP A 150 -3.93 37.57 15.20
C TRP A 150 -4.80 37.12 14.01
N GLU A 151 -6.03 37.62 13.94
CA GLU A 151 -6.92 37.32 12.83
C GLU A 151 -6.35 37.74 11.48
N ALA A 152 -5.71 38.94 11.43
CA ALA A 152 -5.04 39.39 10.21
C ALA A 152 -3.86 38.49 9.79
N GLN A 153 -3.07 38.01 10.77
CA GLN A 153 -2.00 37.07 10.50
C GLN A 153 -2.56 35.73 9.94
N VAL A 154 -3.63 35.22 10.56
CA VAL A 154 -4.33 33.99 10.06
C VAL A 154 -4.87 34.19 8.65
N ASP A 155 -5.42 35.38 8.34
CA ASP A 155 -5.98 35.68 7.01
C ASP A 155 -4.92 35.69 5.91
N VAL A 156 -3.70 36.14 6.22
CA VAL A 156 -2.56 36.03 5.29
C VAL A 156 -2.27 34.56 4.98
N ILE A 157 -2.15 33.71 6.00
CA ILE A 157 -1.90 32.28 5.82
C ILE A 157 -3.06 31.60 5.09
N ALA A 158 -4.30 31.97 5.41
CA ALA A 158 -5.47 31.46 4.70
C ALA A 158 -5.43 31.78 3.19
N GLY A 159 -4.88 32.95 2.83
CA GLY A 159 -4.65 33.32 1.40
C GLY A 159 -3.73 32.32 0.69
N TYR A 160 -2.67 31.87 1.33
CA TYR A 160 -1.79 30.83 0.77
C TYR A 160 -2.46 29.46 0.74
N LEU A 161 -3.15 29.06 1.81
CA LEU A 161 -3.85 27.78 1.86
C LEU A 161 -5.00 27.68 0.85
N LYS A 162 -5.66 28.79 0.49
CA LYS A 162 -6.63 28.84 -0.61
C LYS A 162 -6.03 28.43 -1.94
N GLN A 163 -4.76 28.75 -2.22
CA GLN A 163 -4.11 28.37 -3.47
C GLN A 163 -3.99 26.84 -3.62
N PHE A 164 -3.87 26.09 -2.51
CA PHE A 164 -3.92 24.61 -2.52
C PHE A 164 -5.35 24.12 -2.73
N ARG A 165 -6.34 24.72 -2.07
CA ARG A 165 -7.76 24.38 -2.27
C ARG A 165 -8.16 24.55 -3.73
N ASP A 166 -7.83 25.68 -4.32
CA ASP A 166 -8.18 26.02 -5.71
C ASP A 166 -7.45 25.11 -6.72
N ALA A 167 -6.28 24.58 -6.36
CA ALA A 167 -5.54 23.57 -7.10
C ALA A 167 -5.98 22.12 -6.79
N ARG A 168 -7.01 21.91 -5.94
CA ARG A 168 -7.47 20.59 -5.46
C ARG A 168 -6.38 19.77 -4.78
N ILE A 169 -5.49 20.42 -4.04
CA ILE A 169 -4.42 19.78 -3.30
C ILE A 169 -4.85 19.69 -1.83
N PRO A 170 -5.00 18.49 -1.27
CA PRO A 170 -5.23 18.33 0.15
C PRO A 170 -3.94 18.56 0.93
N VAL A 171 -4.03 19.17 2.10
CA VAL A 171 -2.88 19.51 2.95
C VAL A 171 -3.05 18.90 4.33
N LEU A 172 -2.04 18.15 4.77
CA LEU A 172 -1.89 17.80 6.19
C LEU A 172 -1.46 19.05 6.92
N TRP A 173 -2.43 19.75 7.53
CA TRP A 173 -2.25 21.03 8.17
C TRP A 173 -1.90 20.87 9.65
N ARG A 174 -0.71 21.26 10.02
CA ARG A 174 -0.10 21.05 11.34
C ARG A 174 0.29 22.40 12.00
N PRO A 175 -0.69 23.27 12.29
CA PRO A 175 -0.42 24.57 12.90
C PRO A 175 -0.01 24.44 14.37
N TYR A 176 0.72 25.43 14.86
CA TYR A 176 1.09 25.54 16.26
C TYR A 176 1.63 24.22 16.84
N PRO A 177 2.70 23.66 16.25
CA PRO A 177 3.23 22.39 16.70
C PRO A 177 3.72 22.47 18.15
N GLU A 178 3.79 21.32 18.83
CA GLU A 178 4.35 21.19 20.17
C GLU A 178 3.58 21.97 21.23
N ALA A 179 2.25 21.94 21.15
CA ALA A 179 1.35 22.72 21.96
C ALA A 179 1.54 22.55 23.48
N ASN A 180 1.97 21.36 23.94
CA ASN A 180 2.24 21.03 25.34
C ASN A 180 3.66 21.36 25.81
N GLY A 181 4.54 21.84 24.90
CA GLY A 181 5.90 22.26 25.19
C GLY A 181 5.95 23.62 25.87
N SER A 182 7.17 24.15 26.08
CA SER A 182 7.40 25.45 26.70
C SER A 182 8.19 26.41 25.80
N VAL A 183 8.44 26.06 24.55
CA VAL A 183 9.36 26.81 23.68
C VAL A 183 8.67 27.97 22.95
N PHE A 184 7.46 27.75 22.44
CA PHE A 184 6.77 28.70 21.57
C PHE A 184 5.75 29.56 22.32
N TRP A 185 5.39 30.74 21.81
CA TRP A 185 4.44 31.65 22.46
C TRP A 185 3.03 31.04 22.61
N TRP A 186 2.64 30.14 21.70
CA TRP A 186 1.34 29.42 21.73
C TRP A 186 1.34 28.20 22.64
N SER A 187 2.50 27.71 23.05
CA SER A 187 2.65 26.45 23.78
C SER A 187 2.69 26.65 25.31
N GLY A 188 2.53 25.55 26.06
CA GLY A 188 2.72 25.50 27.49
C GLY A 188 1.65 26.22 28.34
N ARG A 189 0.46 26.41 27.78
CA ARG A 189 -0.71 26.94 28.51
C ARG A 189 -1.75 25.84 28.64
N PRO A 190 -1.85 25.14 29.77
CA PRO A 190 -2.77 24.05 29.98
C PRO A 190 -4.22 24.51 30.15
N GLY A 191 -5.14 23.55 30.00
CA GLY A 191 -6.57 23.67 30.26
C GLY A 191 -7.38 24.32 29.14
N GLU A 192 -8.67 24.44 29.41
CA GLU A 192 -9.71 24.85 28.44
C GLU A 192 -9.46 26.19 27.76
N LYS A 193 -8.87 27.16 28.49
CA LYS A 193 -8.53 28.51 28.02
C LYS A 193 -7.05 28.64 27.62
N GLY A 194 -6.35 27.52 27.51
CA GLY A 194 -4.94 27.48 27.16
C GLY A 194 -4.68 27.31 25.66
N SER A 195 -3.60 26.62 25.31
CA SER A 195 -3.18 26.34 23.93
C SER A 195 -4.27 25.64 23.13
N ALA A 196 -5.09 24.81 23.78
CA ALA A 196 -6.23 24.14 23.18
C ALA A 196 -7.29 25.14 22.65
N ALA A 197 -7.56 26.23 23.40
CA ALA A 197 -8.50 27.26 22.95
C ALA A 197 -8.02 27.97 21.68
N LEU A 198 -6.73 28.30 21.63
CA LEU A 198 -6.14 28.92 20.43
C LEU A 198 -6.25 28.02 19.21
N HIS A 199 -5.99 26.73 19.37
CA HIS A 199 -6.16 25.74 18.27
C HIS A 199 -7.62 25.68 17.78
N ARG A 200 -8.60 25.65 18.68
CA ARG A 200 -10.03 25.65 18.33
C ARG A 200 -10.43 26.93 17.56
N GLN A 201 -9.95 28.09 18.01
CA GLN A 201 -10.22 29.37 17.35
C GLN A 201 -9.60 29.43 15.94
N LEU A 202 -8.40 28.87 15.76
CA LEU A 202 -7.77 28.77 14.44
C LEU A 202 -8.58 27.84 13.52
N PHE A 203 -9.04 26.70 14.05
CA PHE A 203 -9.90 25.79 13.30
C PHE A 203 -11.17 26.51 12.83
N GLU A 204 -11.89 27.17 13.70
CA GLU A 204 -13.11 27.90 13.34
C GLU A 204 -12.85 28.95 12.28
N ARG A 205 -11.77 29.72 12.39
CA ARG A 205 -11.48 30.76 11.40
C ARG A 205 -11.13 30.17 10.04
N LEU A 206 -10.27 29.16 9.97
CA LEU A 206 -9.86 28.56 8.70
C LEU A 206 -10.97 27.71 8.07
N ALA A 207 -11.64 26.86 8.85
CA ALA A 207 -12.66 25.95 8.34
C ALA A 207 -13.99 26.64 8.07
N THR A 208 -14.43 27.56 8.94
CA THR A 208 -15.77 28.16 8.87
C THR A 208 -15.74 29.52 8.15
N THR A 209 -14.83 30.42 8.51
CA THR A 209 -14.75 31.76 7.91
C THR A 209 -14.13 31.70 6.52
N HIS A 210 -12.95 31.07 6.38
CA HIS A 210 -12.24 30.96 5.10
C HIS A 210 -12.70 29.78 4.24
N LYS A 211 -13.49 28.84 4.77
CA LYS A 211 -14.02 27.65 4.08
C LYS A 211 -12.91 26.82 3.43
N LEU A 212 -11.81 26.63 4.17
CA LEU A 212 -10.69 25.79 3.72
C LEU A 212 -11.02 24.32 3.94
N ASN A 213 -11.72 23.74 3.02
CA ASN A 213 -12.22 22.36 3.08
C ASN A 213 -11.25 21.31 2.56
N ASN A 214 -10.05 21.73 2.14
CA ASN A 214 -8.97 20.85 1.67
C ASN A 214 -7.96 20.48 2.77
N LEU A 215 -8.18 20.91 4.02
CA LEU A 215 -7.27 20.65 5.13
C LEU A 215 -7.65 19.38 5.88
N VAL A 216 -6.65 18.53 6.12
CA VAL A 216 -6.68 17.43 7.09
C VAL A 216 -5.90 17.93 8.31
N TRP A 217 -6.57 18.09 9.42
CA TRP A 217 -6.04 18.74 10.60
C TRP A 217 -5.18 17.80 11.44
N VAL A 218 -3.98 18.26 11.78
CA VAL A 218 -3.01 17.52 12.59
C VAL A 218 -2.72 18.30 13.86
N TRP A 219 -3.12 17.78 15.01
CA TRP A 219 -2.69 18.29 16.29
C TRP A 219 -1.37 17.63 16.68
N ASN A 220 -0.34 18.44 16.95
CA ASN A 220 1.01 17.97 17.21
C ASN A 220 1.48 18.36 18.61
N ALA A 221 1.91 17.38 19.39
CA ALA A 221 2.44 17.57 20.75
C ALA A 221 3.86 16.99 20.87
N ASN A 222 4.58 17.41 21.91
CA ASN A 222 5.84 16.77 22.32
C ASN A 222 5.61 15.56 23.21
N ALA A 223 6.60 14.68 23.28
CA ALA A 223 6.64 13.65 24.31
C ALA A 223 6.56 14.32 25.71
N PRO A 224 5.65 13.90 26.60
CA PRO A 224 5.58 14.41 27.96
C PRO A 224 6.90 14.20 28.72
N GLY A 225 7.35 15.24 29.43
CA GLY A 225 8.61 15.20 30.14
C GLY A 225 8.90 16.54 30.86
N PRO A 226 10.14 16.77 31.30
CA PRO A 226 10.48 18.00 32.04
C PRO A 226 10.20 19.32 31.31
N ALA A 227 10.20 19.27 29.95
CA ALA A 227 9.96 20.43 29.08
C ALA A 227 8.57 20.44 28.41
N ALA A 228 7.73 19.43 28.66
CA ALA A 228 6.41 19.29 28.03
C ALA A 228 5.40 18.67 29.01
N GLY A 229 4.25 19.30 29.16
CA GLY A 229 3.19 18.82 30.04
C GLY A 229 2.44 17.58 29.53
N PRO A 230 1.54 17.00 30.36
CA PRO A 230 0.67 15.90 29.99
C PRO A 230 -0.16 16.25 28.76
N LEU A 231 -0.36 15.28 27.86
CA LEU A 231 -1.07 15.50 26.58
C LEU A 231 -2.50 16.00 26.79
N GLU A 232 -3.19 15.45 27.76
CA GLU A 232 -4.61 15.69 28.06
C GLU A 232 -4.88 17.14 28.41
N ASP A 233 -3.93 17.83 29.05
CA ASP A 233 -4.06 19.22 29.49
C ASP A 233 -4.06 20.23 28.33
N TYR A 234 -3.59 19.81 27.16
CA TYR A 234 -3.45 20.65 25.96
C TYR A 234 -4.31 20.18 24.80
N TYR A 235 -5.04 19.11 25.01
CA TYR A 235 -5.84 18.45 23.98
C TYR A 235 -7.03 19.30 23.54
N PRO A 236 -7.17 19.63 22.24
CA PRO A 236 -8.24 20.53 21.78
C PRO A 236 -9.63 19.89 21.73
N GLY A 237 -9.72 18.56 21.88
CA GLY A 237 -10.95 17.80 21.77
C GLY A 237 -11.09 17.08 20.42
N PRO A 238 -11.90 16.01 20.34
CA PRO A 238 -11.96 15.12 19.18
C PRO A 238 -12.53 15.77 17.92
N GLY A 239 -13.22 16.90 18.02
CA GLY A 239 -13.79 17.67 16.91
C GLY A 239 -12.83 18.64 16.22
N PHE A 240 -11.55 18.72 16.64
CA PHE A 240 -10.62 19.76 16.20
C PHE A 240 -9.33 19.21 15.57
N TYR A 241 -9.27 17.92 15.31
CA TYR A 241 -8.17 17.27 14.58
C TYR A 241 -8.65 15.99 13.89
N ASP A 242 -7.97 15.63 12.82
CA ASP A 242 -8.13 14.36 12.09
C ASP A 242 -7.04 13.35 12.49
N VAL A 243 -5.84 13.84 12.78
CA VAL A 243 -4.66 13.04 13.12
C VAL A 243 -3.97 13.62 14.36
N LEU A 244 -3.59 12.76 15.30
CA LEU A 244 -2.69 13.15 16.39
C LEU A 244 -1.24 12.86 16.01
N ALA A 245 -0.35 13.83 16.25
CA ALA A 245 1.07 13.65 15.98
C ALA A 245 1.92 13.93 17.23
N ALA A 246 3.05 13.24 17.34
CA ALA A 246 4.07 13.48 18.34
C ALA A 246 5.37 13.96 17.69
N SER A 247 6.02 14.97 18.27
CA SER A 247 7.42 15.32 17.97
C SER A 247 8.35 14.51 18.87
N VAL A 248 9.42 13.95 18.30
CA VAL A 248 10.46 13.21 19.01
C VAL A 248 11.81 13.79 18.62
N HIS A 249 12.42 14.60 19.52
CA HIS A 249 13.67 15.31 19.24
C HIS A 249 14.91 14.49 19.58
N ASP A 250 14.82 13.64 20.60
CA ASP A 250 15.87 12.69 20.96
C ASP A 250 15.48 11.28 20.44
N ASN A 251 16.38 10.32 20.51
CA ASN A 251 16.07 8.92 20.13
C ASN A 251 15.18 8.23 21.20
N ASP A 252 14.15 8.92 21.67
CA ASP A 252 13.30 8.46 22.77
C ASP A 252 11.90 8.08 22.29
N TYR A 253 11.81 6.96 21.61
CA TYR A 253 10.56 6.33 21.17
C TYR A 253 9.90 5.53 22.29
N GLN A 254 9.59 6.20 23.43
CA GLN A 254 9.00 5.57 24.61
C GLN A 254 7.66 4.92 24.28
N GLN A 255 7.46 3.68 24.76
CA GLN A 255 6.19 2.98 24.63
C GLN A 255 5.04 3.75 25.30
N SER A 256 5.31 4.42 26.42
CA SER A 256 4.33 5.25 27.12
C SER A 256 3.80 6.43 26.29
N LEU A 257 4.65 7.07 25.47
CA LEU A 257 4.22 8.10 24.53
C LEU A 257 3.29 7.50 23.46
N TYR A 258 3.70 6.39 22.86
CA TYR A 258 2.91 5.70 21.85
C TYR A 258 1.54 5.27 22.40
N ASP A 259 1.50 4.67 23.59
CA ASP A 259 0.26 4.23 24.23
C ASP A 259 -0.63 5.41 24.60
N GLY A 260 -0.04 6.51 25.13
CA GLY A 260 -0.75 7.73 25.49
C GLY A 260 -1.41 8.41 24.29
N ILE A 261 -0.65 8.60 23.21
CA ILE A 261 -1.15 9.17 21.95
C ILE A 261 -2.22 8.28 21.33
N SER A 262 -1.99 6.96 21.29
CA SER A 262 -2.95 6.00 20.72
C SER A 262 -4.27 6.00 21.48
N LYS A 263 -4.22 6.05 22.81
CA LYS A 263 -5.39 6.15 23.69
C LYS A 263 -6.15 7.45 23.45
N LEU A 264 -5.43 8.57 23.38
CA LEU A 264 -6.03 9.90 23.19
C LEU A 264 -6.64 10.06 21.79
N ALA A 265 -6.04 9.44 20.79
CA ALA A 265 -6.53 9.44 19.41
C ALA A 265 -7.85 8.67 19.23
N ALA A 266 -8.17 7.73 20.12
CA ALA A 266 -9.45 7.00 20.15
C ALA A 266 -9.82 6.38 18.77
N GLY A 267 -8.83 5.79 18.10
CA GLY A 267 -9.02 5.14 16.79
C GLY A 267 -8.74 6.04 15.57
N LYS A 268 -8.52 7.34 15.74
CA LYS A 268 -8.00 8.20 14.67
C LYS A 268 -6.52 7.90 14.40
N PRO A 269 -6.02 8.17 13.18
CA PRO A 269 -4.61 7.97 12.85
C PRO A 269 -3.67 8.72 13.79
N ILE A 270 -2.52 8.10 14.07
CA ILE A 270 -1.43 8.75 14.81
C ILE A 270 -0.16 8.83 13.94
N ALA A 271 0.71 9.80 14.24
CA ALA A 271 1.89 10.04 13.44
C ALA A 271 3.09 10.61 14.23
N LEU A 272 4.26 10.52 13.64
CA LEU A 272 5.46 11.21 14.11
C LEU A 272 5.55 12.55 13.37
N GLY A 273 5.20 13.63 14.06
CA GLY A 273 5.02 14.97 13.49
C GLY A 273 6.31 15.63 13.04
N VAL A 274 7.36 15.57 13.88
CA VAL A 274 8.76 15.86 13.55
C VAL A 274 9.65 14.92 14.35
N VAL A 275 10.67 14.39 13.69
CA VAL A 275 11.69 13.57 14.36
C VAL A 275 13.09 14.05 13.98
N ASP A 276 13.98 14.19 14.97
CA ASP A 276 15.39 14.47 14.71
C ASP A 276 16.16 13.17 14.44
N THR A 277 16.01 12.17 15.28
CA THR A 277 16.47 10.81 15.02
C THR A 277 15.32 9.98 14.45
N VAL A 278 15.50 9.40 13.28
CA VAL A 278 14.46 8.59 12.63
C VAL A 278 14.22 7.27 13.39
N PRO A 279 12.97 6.75 13.41
CA PRO A 279 12.68 5.47 14.05
C PRO A 279 13.43 4.32 13.38
N THR A 280 13.85 3.34 14.15
CA THR A 280 14.41 2.10 13.60
C THR A 280 13.29 1.16 13.13
N PRO A 281 13.56 0.20 12.24
CA PRO A 281 12.64 -0.88 11.92
C PRO A 281 12.11 -1.63 13.15
N ALA A 282 12.93 -1.79 14.20
CA ALA A 282 12.52 -2.41 15.45
C ALA A 282 11.47 -1.57 16.21
N VAL A 283 11.66 -0.26 16.28
CA VAL A 283 10.66 0.67 16.87
C VAL A 283 9.33 0.56 16.11
N LEU A 284 9.37 0.57 14.77
CA LEU A 284 8.16 0.47 13.96
C LEU A 284 7.45 -0.88 14.12
N ALA A 285 8.17 -1.96 14.40
CA ALA A 285 7.58 -3.26 14.70
C ALA A 285 6.84 -3.27 16.06
N GLN A 286 7.36 -2.55 17.05
CA GLN A 286 6.77 -2.44 18.39
C GLN A 286 5.65 -1.40 18.45
N GLN A 287 5.71 -0.37 17.60
CA GLN A 287 4.79 0.77 17.54
C GLN A 287 4.15 0.90 16.16
N PRO A 288 3.35 -0.08 15.70
CA PRO A 288 2.92 -0.18 14.31
C PRO A 288 1.86 0.84 13.86
N LEU A 289 1.21 1.56 14.78
CA LEU A 289 0.11 2.47 14.43
C LEU A 289 0.58 3.82 13.85
N TRP A 290 1.88 4.16 13.93
CA TRP A 290 2.40 5.37 13.30
C TRP A 290 2.17 5.35 11.79
N THR A 291 1.48 6.37 11.27
CA THR A 291 1.11 6.44 9.84
C THR A 291 2.13 7.20 8.99
N TRP A 292 2.92 8.09 9.57
CA TRP A 292 4.10 8.68 8.94
C TRP A 292 5.15 9.07 9.96
N PHE A 293 6.37 9.26 9.50
CA PHE A 293 7.38 10.05 10.19
C PHE A 293 7.78 11.24 9.31
N LEU A 294 8.06 12.40 9.90
CA LEU A 294 8.57 13.57 9.22
C LEU A 294 9.95 13.93 9.79
N ALA A 295 11.03 13.60 9.07
CA ALA A 295 12.38 13.97 9.48
C ALA A 295 12.55 15.49 9.47
N GLY A 296 13.12 16.05 10.53
CA GLY A 296 13.47 17.46 10.59
C GLY A 296 14.44 17.86 9.49
N ALA A 297 14.39 19.09 9.01
CA ALA A 297 15.10 19.55 7.81
C ALA A 297 16.57 19.05 7.74
N ASP A 298 17.50 19.70 8.45
CA ASP A 298 18.89 19.28 8.50
C ASP A 298 19.15 18.13 9.50
N ALA A 299 18.19 17.82 10.37
CA ALA A 299 18.33 16.81 11.42
C ALA A 299 18.52 15.40 10.83
N LEU A 300 17.92 15.10 9.67
CA LEU A 300 18.06 13.78 9.04
C LEU A 300 19.54 13.35 8.95
N TYR A 301 20.43 14.25 8.57
CA TYR A 301 21.86 13.93 8.42
C TYR A 301 22.69 14.26 9.66
N ARG A 302 22.29 15.26 10.43
CA ARG A 302 23.03 15.67 11.63
C ARG A 302 22.87 14.65 12.76
N ALA A 303 21.68 14.07 12.90
CA ALA A 303 21.33 13.19 14.01
C ALA A 303 21.36 11.69 13.64
N ASN A 304 21.48 11.32 12.36
CA ASN A 304 21.33 9.94 11.94
C ASN A 304 22.52 9.44 11.11
N LYS A 305 22.88 8.19 11.31
CA LYS A 305 23.86 7.51 10.45
C LYS A 305 23.23 7.19 9.10
N PRO A 306 23.94 7.35 7.96
CA PRO A 306 23.39 7.05 6.63
C PRO A 306 22.80 5.65 6.49
N ALA A 307 23.43 4.64 7.07
CA ALA A 307 22.93 3.27 7.05
C ALA A 307 21.53 3.14 7.69
N LEU A 308 21.28 3.81 8.83
CA LEU A 308 19.97 3.80 9.48
C LEU A 308 18.90 4.45 8.60
N ILE A 309 19.25 5.55 7.93
CA ILE A 309 18.33 6.22 7.00
C ILE A 309 17.97 5.29 5.84
N VAL A 310 18.98 4.63 5.25
CA VAL A 310 18.76 3.66 4.16
C VAL A 310 17.90 2.50 4.65
N ASP A 311 18.25 1.88 5.78
CA ASP A 311 17.50 0.75 6.34
C ASP A 311 16.02 1.09 6.56
N LEU A 312 15.73 2.30 7.06
CA LEU A 312 14.35 2.75 7.25
C LEU A 312 13.61 2.95 5.92
N PHE A 313 14.25 3.59 4.92
CA PHE A 313 13.59 3.90 3.65
C PHE A 313 13.38 2.66 2.76
N VAL A 314 14.14 1.58 2.98
CA VAL A 314 13.96 0.29 2.28
C VAL A 314 13.17 -0.73 3.10
N ASP A 315 12.81 -0.44 4.36
CA ASP A 315 11.95 -1.33 5.17
C ASP A 315 10.59 -1.53 4.47
N LEU A 316 10.10 -2.76 4.44
CA LEU A 316 8.86 -3.14 3.76
C LEU A 316 7.61 -2.39 4.25
N ARG A 317 7.65 -1.85 5.46
CA ARG A 317 6.57 -1.04 6.03
C ARG A 317 6.64 0.41 5.62
N THR A 318 7.80 0.87 5.14
CA THR A 318 8.00 2.26 4.75
C THR A 318 7.53 2.47 3.32
N VAL A 319 6.57 3.37 3.16
CA VAL A 319 6.00 3.78 1.88
C VAL A 319 6.69 5.06 1.44
N ASN A 320 7.22 5.05 0.22
CA ASN A 320 7.90 6.18 -0.39
C ASN A 320 7.07 6.74 -1.55
N ARG A 321 7.44 7.92 -2.06
CA ARG A 321 6.81 8.48 -3.26
C ARG A 321 6.97 7.53 -4.44
N GLY A 322 5.90 7.29 -5.17
CA GLY A 322 5.84 6.37 -6.29
C GLY A 322 5.44 4.95 -5.90
N ASP A 323 5.38 4.63 -4.60
CA ASP A 323 4.87 3.33 -4.18
C ASP A 323 3.37 3.21 -4.46
N PRO A 324 2.88 2.02 -4.84
CA PRO A 324 1.48 1.81 -5.30
C PRO A 324 0.41 2.30 -4.34
N VAL A 325 0.70 2.29 -3.05
CA VAL A 325 -0.20 2.76 -1.97
C VAL A 325 -0.52 4.25 -2.11
N LEU A 326 0.37 5.03 -2.74
CA LEU A 326 0.21 6.47 -2.94
C LEU A 326 -0.23 6.86 -4.36
N SER A 327 -0.52 5.91 -5.25
CA SER A 327 -1.00 6.25 -6.60
C SER A 327 -2.28 7.10 -6.52
N ALA A 328 -2.49 7.97 -7.52
CA ALA A 328 -3.69 8.82 -7.59
C ALA A 328 -4.98 7.97 -7.52
N ALA A 329 -4.98 6.78 -8.13
CA ALA A 329 -6.08 5.83 -8.03
C ALA A 329 -6.26 5.29 -6.59
N ALA A 330 -5.16 5.07 -5.86
CA ALA A 330 -5.21 4.65 -4.46
C ALA A 330 -5.77 5.74 -3.53
N LEU A 331 -5.53 7.01 -3.83
CA LEU A 331 -6.04 8.13 -3.05
C LEU A 331 -7.53 8.43 -3.31
N GLN A 332 -8.04 8.11 -4.50
CA GLN A 332 -9.41 8.47 -4.91
C GLN A 332 -10.48 7.40 -4.63
N THR A 333 -10.10 6.14 -4.48
CA THR A 333 -11.05 5.05 -4.27
C THR A 333 -10.70 4.27 -3.00
N PRO A 334 -11.64 3.87 -2.13
CA PRO A 334 -11.36 2.95 -1.02
C PRO A 334 -10.74 1.65 -1.53
N GLU A 335 -9.76 1.10 -0.82
CA GLU A 335 -9.31 -0.27 -1.10
C GLU A 335 -10.50 -1.22 -1.01
N PRO A 336 -10.63 -2.19 -1.93
CA PRO A 336 -11.58 -3.27 -1.73
C PRO A 336 -11.31 -3.95 -0.38
N ALA A 337 -12.37 -4.20 0.39
CA ALA A 337 -12.25 -4.97 1.61
C ALA A 337 -11.60 -6.33 1.28
N PRO A 338 -10.81 -6.91 2.19
CA PRO A 338 -10.38 -8.29 2.01
C PRO A 338 -11.60 -9.16 1.67
N CYS A 339 -11.49 -10.01 0.67
CA CYS A 339 -12.59 -10.87 0.19
C CYS A 339 -13.71 -10.19 -0.62
N GLU A 340 -13.54 -8.94 -0.99
CA GLU A 340 -14.31 -8.31 -2.06
C GLU A 340 -13.44 -8.22 -3.31
N PRO A 341 -13.95 -8.59 -4.50
CA PRO A 341 -13.17 -8.52 -5.74
C PRO A 341 -12.67 -7.10 -6.02
N VAL A 342 -11.41 -7.00 -6.45
CA VAL A 342 -10.81 -5.73 -6.91
C VAL A 342 -11.54 -5.14 -8.11
N ASN A 343 -12.19 -5.98 -8.91
CA ASN A 343 -13.13 -5.51 -9.92
C ASN A 343 -14.50 -5.20 -9.29
N PRO A 344 -14.92 -3.94 -9.18
CA PRO A 344 -16.21 -3.58 -8.59
C PRO A 344 -17.43 -4.12 -9.37
N LYS A 345 -17.23 -4.50 -10.64
CA LYS A 345 -18.26 -5.10 -11.51
C LYS A 345 -18.23 -6.63 -11.54
N ALA A 346 -17.40 -7.26 -10.66
CA ALA A 346 -17.26 -8.71 -10.64
C ALA A 346 -18.61 -9.43 -10.61
N THR A 347 -18.70 -10.51 -11.39
CA THR A 347 -19.94 -11.32 -11.46
C THR A 347 -20.29 -11.95 -10.12
N PRO A 348 -21.57 -12.31 -9.89
CA PRO A 348 -21.97 -13.01 -8.66
C PRO A 348 -21.17 -14.30 -8.42
N GLU A 349 -20.83 -15.04 -9.48
CA GLU A 349 -20.05 -16.26 -9.40
C GLU A 349 -18.60 -15.99 -8.97
N ALA A 350 -17.97 -14.93 -9.50
CA ALA A 350 -16.63 -14.50 -9.07
C ALA A 350 -16.63 -14.06 -7.61
N ARG A 351 -17.60 -13.24 -7.18
CA ARG A 351 -17.76 -12.85 -5.77
C ARG A 351 -17.94 -14.04 -4.85
N SER A 352 -18.80 -15.00 -5.25
CA SER A 352 -19.05 -16.23 -4.49
C SER A 352 -17.78 -17.08 -4.35
N LEU A 353 -16.99 -17.20 -5.44
CA LEU A 353 -15.74 -17.95 -5.43
C LEU A 353 -14.73 -17.30 -4.48
N LEU A 354 -14.51 -15.98 -4.59
CA LEU A 354 -13.56 -15.28 -3.71
C LEU A 354 -13.98 -15.41 -2.24
N LYS A 355 -15.26 -15.21 -1.93
CA LYS A 355 -15.79 -15.37 -0.58
C LYS A 355 -15.56 -16.78 -0.04
N THR A 356 -15.74 -17.80 -0.88
CA THR A 356 -15.47 -19.20 -0.52
C THR A 356 -13.99 -19.40 -0.20
N ILE A 357 -13.08 -18.92 -1.07
CA ILE A 357 -11.63 -19.03 -0.85
C ILE A 357 -11.20 -18.33 0.44
N CYS A 358 -11.75 -17.15 0.72
CA CYS A 358 -11.52 -16.46 1.99
C CYS A 358 -12.02 -17.26 3.19
N GLY A 359 -13.19 -17.86 3.08
CA GLY A 359 -13.80 -18.61 4.18
C GLY A 359 -13.04 -19.88 4.57
N ILE A 360 -12.25 -20.44 3.66
CA ILE A 360 -11.42 -21.63 3.92
C ILE A 360 -10.00 -21.27 4.37
N SER A 361 -9.47 -20.11 3.98
CA SER A 361 -8.11 -19.68 4.35
C SER A 361 -7.88 -19.73 5.87
N GLY A 362 -6.80 -20.36 6.30
CA GLY A 362 -6.49 -20.60 7.71
C GLY A 362 -7.24 -21.78 8.36
N LYS A 363 -8.14 -22.46 7.64
CA LYS A 363 -8.92 -23.59 8.15
C LYS A 363 -8.75 -24.84 7.28
N PHE A 364 -8.77 -24.66 5.99
CA PHE A 364 -8.65 -25.72 4.98
C PHE A 364 -7.77 -25.26 3.84
N ILE A 365 -7.23 -26.22 3.08
CA ILE A 365 -6.47 -25.99 1.86
C ILE A 365 -7.09 -26.80 0.71
N LEU A 366 -7.21 -26.19 -0.48
CA LEU A 366 -7.68 -26.93 -1.65
C LEU A 366 -6.50 -27.64 -2.34
N SER A 367 -6.69 -28.89 -2.69
CA SER A 367 -5.74 -29.61 -3.57
C SER A 367 -5.86 -29.10 -5.00
N GLY A 368 -4.73 -28.98 -5.70
CA GLY A 368 -4.71 -28.47 -7.08
C GLY A 368 -3.69 -29.17 -7.96
N GLN A 369 -3.98 -29.24 -9.26
CA GLN A 369 -3.11 -29.81 -10.27
C GLN A 369 -3.12 -28.98 -11.55
N HIS A 370 -1.95 -28.60 -12.03
CA HIS A 370 -1.74 -27.97 -13.33
C HIS A 370 -1.68 -29.00 -14.45
N ASN A 371 -2.21 -28.66 -15.63
CA ASN A 371 -2.20 -29.47 -16.83
C ASN A 371 -1.68 -28.61 -18.00
N PHE A 372 -0.89 -29.21 -18.90
CA PHE A 372 -0.51 -28.56 -20.15
C PHE A 372 -1.70 -28.53 -21.13
N PRO A 373 -1.82 -27.50 -22.00
CA PRO A 373 -2.94 -27.36 -22.95
C PRO A 373 -3.23 -28.62 -23.75
N ASN A 374 -2.20 -29.22 -24.35
CA ASN A 374 -2.36 -30.43 -25.17
C ASN A 374 -2.58 -31.71 -24.36
N HIS A 375 -2.43 -31.65 -23.04
CA HIS A 375 -2.60 -32.82 -22.18
C HIS A 375 -3.96 -32.85 -21.48
N LEU A 376 -4.78 -31.81 -21.68
CA LEU A 376 -6.11 -31.67 -21.07
C LEU A 376 -6.07 -31.97 -19.56
N SER A 377 -6.77 -32.98 -19.07
CA SER A 377 -6.79 -33.36 -17.64
C SER A 377 -5.82 -34.50 -17.27
N ARG A 378 -4.89 -34.88 -18.16
CA ARG A 378 -4.01 -36.03 -17.94
C ARG A 378 -3.29 -36.03 -16.60
N HIS A 379 -2.77 -34.87 -16.18
CA HIS A 379 -2.03 -34.75 -14.90
C HIS A 379 -2.99 -34.77 -13.69
N SER A 380 -4.17 -34.17 -13.82
CA SER A 380 -5.23 -34.26 -12.80
C SER A 380 -5.73 -35.73 -12.63
N ASP A 381 -5.89 -36.45 -13.74
CA ASP A 381 -6.26 -37.86 -13.68
C ASP A 381 -5.17 -38.72 -13.02
N ASN A 382 -3.89 -38.41 -13.28
CA ASN A 382 -2.77 -39.08 -12.63
C ASN A 382 -2.74 -38.76 -11.11
N SER A 383 -2.99 -37.52 -10.72
CA SER A 383 -3.10 -37.16 -9.31
C SER A 383 -4.23 -37.92 -8.63
N ALA A 384 -5.37 -38.03 -9.29
CA ALA A 384 -6.51 -38.81 -8.77
C ALA A 384 -6.17 -40.30 -8.60
N LYS A 385 -5.42 -40.88 -9.54
CA LYS A 385 -4.97 -42.29 -9.43
C LYS A 385 -4.05 -42.52 -8.24
N VAL A 386 -3.13 -41.57 -7.98
CA VAL A 386 -2.17 -41.67 -6.88
C VAL A 386 -2.81 -41.36 -5.54
N ALA A 387 -3.59 -40.30 -5.46
CA ALA A 387 -4.17 -39.80 -4.23
C ALA A 387 -5.49 -40.49 -3.81
N GLY A 388 -6.17 -41.15 -4.77
CA GLY A 388 -7.53 -41.68 -4.56
C GLY A 388 -8.64 -40.63 -4.61
N LYS A 389 -8.29 -39.34 -4.76
CA LYS A 389 -9.21 -38.19 -4.83
C LYS A 389 -8.82 -37.26 -5.98
N TYR A 390 -9.80 -36.66 -6.65
CA TYR A 390 -9.55 -35.71 -7.72
C TYR A 390 -9.22 -34.32 -7.15
N PRO A 391 -8.18 -33.61 -7.68
CA PRO A 391 -7.83 -32.27 -7.21
C PRO A 391 -9.01 -31.29 -7.32
N TYR A 392 -9.17 -30.39 -6.34
CA TYR A 392 -10.25 -29.40 -6.33
C TYR A 392 -10.00 -28.29 -7.36
N VAL A 393 -8.75 -27.79 -7.43
CA VAL A 393 -8.35 -26.73 -8.36
C VAL A 393 -7.74 -27.37 -9.61
N TRP A 394 -8.39 -27.15 -10.74
CA TRP A 394 -7.90 -27.56 -12.05
C TRP A 394 -7.22 -26.39 -12.74
N GLY A 395 -5.95 -26.53 -13.12
CA GLY A 395 -5.17 -25.48 -13.75
C GLY A 395 -4.72 -25.83 -15.15
N SER A 396 -4.57 -24.81 -16.02
CA SER A 396 -3.91 -24.93 -17.33
C SER A 396 -3.33 -23.60 -17.80
N ASP A 397 -2.69 -23.64 -18.97
CA ASP A 397 -2.02 -22.54 -19.63
C ASP A 397 -2.61 -22.30 -21.02
N PHE A 398 -2.52 -21.07 -21.54
CA PHE A 398 -2.90 -20.80 -22.94
C PHE A 398 -1.86 -21.26 -23.96
N GLY A 399 -0.64 -21.63 -23.52
CA GLY A 399 0.42 -22.06 -24.40
C GLY A 399 1.03 -20.94 -25.26
N PHE A 400 2.10 -21.25 -25.98
CA PHE A 400 2.90 -20.28 -26.74
C PHE A 400 3.46 -20.82 -28.07
N THR A 401 3.42 -22.14 -28.31
CA THR A 401 3.95 -22.77 -29.54
C THR A 401 2.84 -23.19 -30.48
N GLY A 402 3.23 -23.53 -31.71
CA GLY A 402 2.37 -24.27 -32.66
C GLY A 402 2.70 -25.76 -32.67
N GLY A 403 1.83 -26.57 -33.25
CA GLY A 403 2.05 -28.00 -33.44
C GLY A 403 1.79 -28.89 -32.23
N ASP A 404 2.55 -29.97 -32.08
CA ASP A 404 2.30 -31.03 -31.09
C ASP A 404 2.96 -30.79 -29.72
N ASP A 405 3.57 -29.64 -29.50
CA ASP A 405 4.22 -29.30 -28.22
C ASP A 405 3.18 -29.22 -27.10
N LYS A 406 3.54 -29.64 -25.90
CA LYS A 406 2.64 -29.66 -24.73
C LYS A 406 1.99 -28.31 -24.41
N ASP A 407 2.68 -27.22 -24.72
CA ASP A 407 2.22 -25.86 -24.57
C ASP A 407 1.77 -25.20 -25.89
N SER A 408 1.07 -25.97 -26.73
CA SER A 408 0.64 -25.52 -28.05
C SER A 408 -0.62 -24.65 -28.00
N ILE A 409 -0.56 -23.55 -28.74
CA ILE A 409 -1.72 -22.69 -29.04
C ILE A 409 -2.84 -23.45 -29.72
N ALA A 410 -2.51 -24.46 -30.56
CA ALA A 410 -3.49 -25.31 -31.22
C ALA A 410 -4.35 -26.10 -30.21
N GLY A 411 -3.85 -26.32 -28.99
CA GLY A 411 -4.60 -26.97 -27.92
C GLY A 411 -5.60 -26.06 -27.19
N ARG A 412 -5.55 -24.73 -27.37
CA ARG A 412 -6.41 -23.77 -26.64
C ARG A 412 -7.91 -24.10 -26.71
N PRO A 413 -8.53 -24.35 -27.90
CA PRO A 413 -9.96 -24.64 -27.95
C PRO A 413 -10.34 -25.90 -27.17
N ALA A 414 -9.57 -26.99 -27.30
CA ALA A 414 -9.81 -28.21 -26.55
C ALA A 414 -9.60 -28.07 -25.06
N MET A 415 -8.57 -27.30 -24.63
CA MET A 415 -8.29 -26.99 -23.25
C MET A 415 -9.42 -26.15 -22.60
N ILE A 416 -9.99 -25.20 -23.36
CA ILE A 416 -11.11 -24.37 -22.88
C ILE A 416 -12.36 -25.24 -22.66
N GLU A 417 -12.69 -26.10 -23.57
CA GLU A 417 -13.82 -27.02 -23.40
C GLU A 417 -13.58 -28.02 -22.26
N GLU A 418 -12.35 -28.48 -22.09
CA GLU A 418 -11.97 -29.32 -20.95
C GLU A 418 -12.12 -28.54 -19.63
N ALA A 419 -11.68 -27.28 -19.55
CA ALA A 419 -11.84 -26.45 -18.36
C ALA A 419 -13.33 -26.26 -17.98
N LYS A 420 -14.20 -26.01 -18.99
CA LYS A 420 -15.66 -25.95 -18.77
C LYS A 420 -16.22 -27.27 -18.26
N ARG A 421 -15.77 -28.40 -18.81
CA ARG A 421 -16.15 -29.76 -18.36
C ARG A 421 -15.71 -29.98 -16.90
N GLN A 422 -14.50 -29.58 -16.53
CA GLN A 422 -13.97 -29.73 -15.18
C GLN A 422 -14.74 -28.84 -14.19
N TYR A 423 -15.12 -27.62 -14.58
CA TYR A 423 -15.98 -26.76 -13.77
C TYR A 423 -17.35 -27.39 -13.53
N ALA A 424 -17.98 -27.94 -14.57
CA ALA A 424 -19.25 -28.65 -14.45
C ALA A 424 -19.14 -29.89 -13.55
N ALA A 425 -17.97 -30.53 -13.47
CA ALA A 425 -17.66 -31.62 -12.55
C ALA A 425 -17.35 -31.15 -11.11
N GLY A 426 -17.39 -29.84 -10.83
CA GLY A 426 -17.20 -29.26 -9.49
C GLY A 426 -15.80 -28.74 -9.19
N SER A 427 -14.89 -28.69 -10.17
CA SER A 427 -13.56 -28.08 -9.98
C SER A 427 -13.60 -26.55 -10.03
N ILE A 428 -12.68 -25.91 -9.33
CA ILE A 428 -12.35 -24.49 -9.47
C ILE A 428 -11.32 -24.36 -10.60
N ILE A 429 -11.51 -23.39 -11.49
CA ILE A 429 -10.65 -23.21 -12.66
C ILE A 429 -9.62 -22.13 -12.39
N THR A 430 -8.34 -22.43 -12.60
CA THR A 430 -7.27 -21.44 -12.66
C THR A 430 -6.56 -21.51 -14.02
N LEU A 431 -6.32 -20.34 -14.59
CA LEU A 431 -5.62 -20.23 -15.88
C LEU A 431 -4.46 -19.26 -15.75
N MET A 432 -3.39 -19.60 -16.44
CA MET A 432 -2.20 -18.77 -16.56
C MET A 432 -1.78 -18.63 -18.02
N TRP A 433 -0.71 -17.89 -18.25
CA TRP A 433 -0.23 -17.68 -19.61
C TRP A 433 1.28 -17.46 -19.66
N HIS A 434 2.01 -18.40 -20.25
CA HIS A 434 3.38 -18.21 -20.69
C HIS A 434 3.39 -17.48 -22.04
N VAL A 435 3.13 -16.18 -22.00
CA VAL A 435 3.02 -15.36 -23.20
C VAL A 435 4.37 -15.15 -23.88
N VAL A 436 4.39 -15.20 -25.22
CA VAL A 436 5.58 -14.84 -26.02
C VAL A 436 5.93 -13.37 -25.86
N ARG A 437 7.21 -13.00 -26.12
CA ARG A 437 7.59 -11.58 -26.15
C ARG A 437 6.76 -10.82 -27.18
N PRO A 438 6.38 -9.59 -26.92
CA PRO A 438 5.68 -8.76 -27.91
C PRO A 438 6.49 -8.46 -29.19
N THR A 439 7.82 -8.69 -29.17
CA THR A 439 8.68 -8.61 -30.37
C THR A 439 8.56 -9.81 -31.28
N ASP A 440 8.03 -10.93 -30.79
CA ASP A 440 7.91 -12.17 -31.55
C ASP A 440 6.46 -12.38 -32.02
N ASP A 441 6.24 -13.23 -32.99
CA ASP A 441 4.89 -13.60 -33.44
C ASP A 441 4.40 -14.85 -32.70
N GLU A 442 3.11 -14.90 -32.42
CA GLU A 442 2.44 -16.05 -31.85
C GLU A 442 1.68 -16.80 -32.96
N PRO A 443 1.86 -18.12 -33.14
CA PRO A 443 2.70 -19.04 -32.36
C PRO A 443 4.19 -18.97 -32.74
N VAL A 444 5.07 -19.25 -31.80
CA VAL A 444 6.49 -19.47 -32.07
C VAL A 444 6.71 -20.92 -32.51
N GLN A 445 7.84 -21.20 -33.19
CA GLN A 445 8.18 -22.56 -33.59
C GLN A 445 8.39 -23.47 -32.36
N ALA A 446 7.91 -24.69 -32.42
CA ALA A 446 8.12 -25.71 -31.40
C ALA A 446 9.62 -25.92 -31.12
N GLY A 447 9.97 -26.01 -29.82
CA GLY A 447 11.34 -26.15 -29.34
C GLY A 447 12.14 -24.83 -29.23
N ALA A 448 11.74 -23.76 -29.93
CA ALA A 448 12.37 -22.44 -29.83
C ALA A 448 11.64 -21.48 -28.86
N GLY A 449 10.34 -21.71 -28.65
CA GLY A 449 9.46 -20.76 -27.96
C GLY A 449 9.81 -20.49 -26.50
N TRP A 450 10.22 -21.51 -25.75
CA TRP A 450 10.54 -21.36 -24.34
C TRP A 450 11.74 -20.42 -24.13
N ARG A 451 12.92 -20.80 -24.64
CA ARG A 451 14.16 -20.02 -24.44
C ARG A 451 14.25 -18.83 -25.39
N GLY A 452 13.78 -18.97 -26.60
CA GLY A 452 13.90 -17.95 -27.63
C GLY A 452 12.88 -16.83 -27.53
N SER A 453 11.77 -17.02 -26.83
CA SER A 453 10.71 -16.02 -26.66
C SER A 453 10.31 -15.84 -25.21
N VAL A 454 9.63 -16.79 -24.58
CA VAL A 454 9.09 -16.67 -23.22
C VAL A 454 10.17 -16.32 -22.20
N GLN A 455 11.38 -16.90 -22.33
CA GLN A 455 12.54 -16.61 -21.47
C GLN A 455 13.51 -15.56 -22.06
N ALA A 456 13.28 -15.07 -23.26
CA ALA A 456 14.13 -14.08 -23.88
C ALA A 456 13.82 -12.67 -23.37
N ARG A 457 14.85 -11.83 -23.20
CA ARG A 457 14.69 -10.50 -22.58
C ARG A 457 14.28 -9.45 -23.62
N LEU A 458 13.50 -8.47 -23.17
CA LEU A 458 13.37 -7.18 -23.84
C LEU A 458 14.53 -6.27 -23.38
N ASN A 459 15.11 -5.49 -24.27
CA ASN A 459 16.04 -4.43 -23.89
C ASN A 459 15.28 -3.24 -23.27
N GLU A 460 15.99 -2.22 -22.77
CA GLU A 460 15.36 -1.08 -22.10
C GLU A 460 14.54 -0.19 -23.05
N PHE A 461 14.95 -0.10 -24.32
CA PHE A 461 14.18 0.63 -25.32
C PHE A 461 12.86 -0.09 -25.63
N GLU A 462 12.92 -1.37 -25.93
CA GLU A 462 11.73 -2.22 -26.16
C GLU A 462 10.78 -2.21 -24.94
N TRP A 463 11.33 -2.24 -23.72
CA TRP A 463 10.51 -2.15 -22.52
C TRP A 463 9.78 -0.80 -22.40
N THR A 464 10.48 0.28 -22.73
CA THR A 464 9.87 1.62 -22.74
C THR A 464 8.78 1.74 -23.81
N GLU A 465 9.03 1.22 -25.03
CA GLU A 465 8.02 1.16 -26.09
C GLU A 465 6.78 0.33 -25.63
N LEU A 466 7.01 -0.84 -25.03
CA LEU A 466 5.93 -1.69 -24.50
C LEU A 466 5.02 -0.91 -23.54
N LEU A 467 5.59 -0.11 -22.66
CA LEU A 467 4.83 0.66 -21.67
C LEU A 467 4.25 1.98 -22.23
N THR A 468 4.63 2.39 -23.43
CA THR A 468 4.21 3.67 -24.03
C THR A 468 3.04 3.46 -24.99
N PRO A 469 1.82 3.95 -24.65
CA PRO A 469 0.65 3.82 -25.52
C PRO A 469 0.89 4.39 -26.92
N GLY A 470 0.44 3.67 -27.95
CA GLY A 470 0.52 4.09 -29.33
C GLY A 470 1.82 3.73 -30.06
N THR A 471 2.82 3.15 -29.40
CA THR A 471 4.00 2.57 -30.07
C THR A 471 3.67 1.24 -30.75
N ASP A 472 4.53 0.76 -31.63
CA ASP A 472 4.31 -0.52 -32.33
C ASP A 472 4.32 -1.69 -31.35
N LEU A 473 5.26 -1.69 -30.40
CA LEU A 473 5.37 -2.79 -29.44
C LEU A 473 4.20 -2.81 -28.45
N HIS A 474 3.70 -1.64 -28.04
CA HIS A 474 2.49 -1.54 -27.23
C HIS A 474 1.26 -2.12 -27.95
N ARG A 475 1.07 -1.78 -29.26
CA ARG A 475 -0.04 -2.34 -30.05
C ARG A 475 0.06 -3.86 -30.21
N ARG A 476 1.25 -4.41 -30.36
CA ARG A 476 1.45 -5.87 -30.42
C ARG A 476 1.10 -6.53 -29.11
N TRP A 477 1.51 -5.95 -28.00
CA TRP A 477 1.10 -6.42 -26.67
C TRP A 477 -0.42 -6.34 -26.49
N GLU A 478 -1.06 -5.24 -26.89
CA GLU A 478 -2.52 -5.13 -26.86
C GLU A 478 -3.19 -6.27 -27.63
N ALA A 479 -2.72 -6.60 -28.82
CA ALA A 479 -3.28 -7.69 -29.63
C ALA A 479 -3.17 -9.06 -28.93
N TYR A 480 -2.10 -9.31 -28.17
CA TYR A 480 -1.97 -10.54 -27.39
C TYR A 480 -2.98 -10.56 -26.23
N ILE A 481 -3.11 -9.45 -25.51
CA ILE A 481 -4.12 -9.35 -24.43
C ILE A 481 -5.53 -9.51 -24.99
N ASP A 482 -5.85 -8.92 -26.15
CA ASP A 482 -7.15 -9.02 -26.80
C ASP A 482 -7.47 -10.48 -27.21
N THR A 483 -6.47 -11.20 -27.69
CA THR A 483 -6.60 -12.63 -28.02
C THR A 483 -6.93 -13.45 -26.77
N ALA A 484 -6.19 -13.28 -25.69
CA ALA A 484 -6.45 -13.96 -24.42
C ALA A 484 -7.82 -13.58 -23.84
N ALA A 485 -8.18 -12.29 -23.94
CA ALA A 485 -9.47 -11.79 -23.50
C ALA A 485 -10.64 -12.44 -24.27
N GLY A 486 -10.48 -12.66 -25.56
CA GLY A 486 -11.47 -13.38 -26.39
C GLY A 486 -11.76 -14.78 -25.85
N TYR A 487 -10.73 -15.53 -25.45
CA TYR A 487 -10.90 -16.85 -24.83
C TYR A 487 -11.53 -16.77 -23.43
N LEU A 488 -11.08 -15.83 -22.61
CA LEU A 488 -11.61 -15.65 -21.25
C LEU A 488 -13.09 -15.21 -21.26
N LYS A 489 -13.53 -14.50 -22.28
CA LYS A 489 -14.93 -14.11 -22.45
C LYS A 489 -15.86 -15.32 -22.60
N GLY A 490 -15.40 -16.40 -23.25
CA GLY A 490 -16.16 -17.65 -23.33
C GLY A 490 -16.43 -18.31 -21.97
N PHE A 491 -15.60 -18.09 -20.97
CA PHE A 491 -15.87 -18.49 -19.57
C PHE A 491 -16.90 -17.57 -18.92
N GLN A 492 -16.82 -16.26 -19.16
CA GLN A 492 -17.80 -15.31 -18.64
C GLN A 492 -19.21 -15.59 -19.16
N GLU A 493 -19.35 -15.83 -20.46
CA GLU A 493 -20.61 -16.21 -21.09
C GLU A 493 -21.20 -17.52 -20.52
N ALA A 494 -20.32 -18.46 -20.15
CA ALA A 494 -20.68 -19.70 -19.47
C ALA A 494 -20.88 -19.53 -17.95
N LYS A 495 -20.78 -18.29 -17.39
CA LYS A 495 -20.85 -17.99 -15.95
C LYS A 495 -19.81 -18.74 -15.10
N ILE A 496 -18.63 -18.94 -15.65
CA ILE A 496 -17.53 -19.65 -15.00
C ILE A 496 -16.54 -18.60 -14.46
N PRO A 497 -16.36 -18.48 -13.14
CA PRO A 497 -15.31 -17.64 -12.58
C PRO A 497 -13.95 -18.30 -12.76
N VAL A 498 -12.93 -17.49 -13.06
CA VAL A 498 -11.57 -17.97 -13.32
C VAL A 498 -10.59 -17.29 -12.37
N LEU A 499 -9.78 -18.08 -11.68
CA LEU A 499 -8.57 -17.61 -11.00
C LEU A 499 -7.51 -17.30 -12.07
N TRP A 500 -7.36 -16.02 -12.40
CA TRP A 500 -6.48 -15.57 -13.49
C TRP A 500 -5.10 -15.18 -12.96
N ARG A 501 -4.05 -15.87 -13.42
CA ARG A 501 -2.65 -15.72 -12.99
C ARG A 501 -1.74 -15.27 -14.15
N PRO A 502 -1.89 -14.04 -14.68
CA PRO A 502 -1.01 -13.56 -15.72
C PRO A 502 0.39 -13.25 -15.17
N TYR A 503 1.42 -13.47 -16.00
CA TYR A 503 2.79 -13.05 -15.71
C TYR A 503 3.33 -13.51 -14.34
N HIS A 504 3.14 -14.79 -14.03
CA HIS A 504 3.65 -15.35 -12.76
C HIS A 504 5.19 -15.25 -12.67
N GLU A 505 5.72 -15.43 -11.46
CA GLU A 505 7.16 -15.41 -11.15
C GLU A 505 7.92 -14.15 -11.61
N ALA A 506 7.25 -13.01 -11.64
CA ALA A 506 7.82 -11.76 -12.11
C ALA A 506 9.00 -11.23 -11.29
N ASN A 507 9.14 -11.68 -10.03
CA ASN A 507 10.29 -11.36 -9.19
C ASN A 507 11.56 -12.16 -9.54
N GLY A 508 11.44 -13.15 -10.43
CA GLY A 508 12.54 -13.84 -11.09
C GLY A 508 13.03 -13.11 -12.33
N ASN A 509 14.20 -13.51 -12.84
CA ASN A 509 14.79 -12.88 -14.02
C ASN A 509 14.82 -13.80 -15.25
N TRP A 510 13.98 -14.84 -15.29
CA TRP A 510 13.96 -15.85 -16.36
C TRP A 510 12.89 -15.67 -17.41
N PHE A 511 11.83 -14.92 -17.14
CA PHE A 511 10.81 -14.55 -18.13
C PHE A 511 11.05 -13.14 -18.68
N TRP A 512 10.57 -12.83 -19.90
CA TRP A 512 10.74 -11.51 -20.49
C TRP A 512 10.09 -10.40 -19.65
N TRP A 513 9.01 -10.71 -18.92
CA TRP A 513 8.31 -9.77 -18.04
C TRP A 513 8.93 -9.62 -16.64
N GLY A 514 9.85 -10.53 -16.26
CA GLY A 514 10.39 -10.62 -14.92
C GLY A 514 11.64 -9.76 -14.67
N GLY A 515 12.01 -9.63 -13.37
CA GLY A 515 13.24 -8.99 -12.91
C GLY A 515 13.27 -7.47 -13.02
N ARG A 516 12.18 -6.81 -13.42
CA ARG A 516 12.08 -5.37 -13.57
C ARG A 516 11.30 -4.77 -12.41
N LYS A 517 12.03 -4.16 -11.48
CA LYS A 517 11.50 -3.57 -10.25
C LYS A 517 10.90 -2.18 -10.49
N GLY A 518 10.05 -1.75 -9.54
CA GLY A 518 9.55 -0.38 -9.45
C GLY A 518 8.37 -0.07 -10.37
N GLU A 519 7.89 1.17 -10.31
CA GLU A 519 6.65 1.63 -10.94
C GLU A 519 6.64 1.50 -12.48
N ASN A 520 7.81 1.71 -13.12
CA ASN A 520 7.97 1.54 -14.56
C ASN A 520 8.47 0.13 -14.95
N GLY A 521 8.48 -0.79 -14.01
CA GLY A 521 8.86 -2.18 -14.21
C GLY A 521 7.64 -3.09 -14.42
N PHE A 522 7.73 -4.30 -13.89
CA PHE A 522 6.66 -5.29 -13.95
C PHE A 522 5.30 -4.78 -13.45
N VAL A 523 5.32 -3.93 -12.41
CA VAL A 523 4.11 -3.36 -11.82
C VAL A 523 3.27 -2.61 -12.87
N ALA A 524 3.92 -1.82 -13.73
CA ALA A 524 3.23 -1.13 -14.83
C ALA A 524 2.58 -2.10 -15.82
N LEU A 525 3.31 -3.12 -16.25
CA LEU A 525 2.80 -4.14 -17.16
C LEU A 525 1.58 -4.87 -16.58
N TYR A 526 1.64 -5.28 -15.31
CA TYR A 526 0.53 -5.97 -14.66
C TYR A 526 -0.72 -5.09 -14.57
N ARG A 527 -0.55 -3.82 -14.18
CA ARG A 527 -1.64 -2.84 -14.11
C ARG A 527 -2.25 -2.54 -15.47
N MET A 528 -1.44 -2.36 -16.50
CA MET A 528 -1.92 -2.17 -17.88
C MET A 528 -2.76 -3.37 -18.34
N THR A 529 -2.33 -4.58 -18.00
CA THR A 529 -3.07 -5.81 -18.32
C THR A 529 -4.40 -5.87 -17.60
N TYR A 530 -4.41 -5.56 -16.30
CA TYR A 530 -5.64 -5.45 -15.52
C TYR A 530 -6.60 -4.42 -16.13
N ASP A 531 -6.13 -3.21 -16.38
CA ASP A 531 -6.95 -2.12 -16.92
C ASP A 531 -7.54 -2.48 -18.28
N ARG A 532 -6.76 -3.09 -19.19
CA ARG A 532 -7.27 -3.51 -20.50
C ARG A 532 -8.31 -4.62 -20.40
N MET A 533 -8.08 -5.65 -19.60
CA MET A 533 -9.03 -6.75 -19.43
C MET A 533 -10.33 -6.33 -18.75
N ILE A 534 -10.26 -5.44 -17.75
CA ILE A 534 -11.45 -5.00 -17.00
C ILE A 534 -12.16 -3.83 -17.70
N ASN A 535 -11.43 -2.79 -18.14
CA ASN A 535 -12.04 -1.57 -18.64
C ASN A 535 -12.35 -1.61 -20.14
N THR A 536 -11.56 -2.35 -20.92
CA THR A 536 -11.76 -2.49 -22.37
C THR A 536 -12.59 -3.75 -22.72
N HIS A 537 -12.23 -4.91 -22.15
CA HIS A 537 -12.88 -6.18 -22.46
C HIS A 537 -14.04 -6.54 -21.54
N HIS A 538 -14.19 -5.84 -20.40
CA HIS A 538 -15.24 -6.08 -19.40
C HIS A 538 -15.28 -7.55 -18.95
N LEU A 539 -14.13 -8.10 -18.60
CA LEU A 539 -13.99 -9.45 -18.07
C LEU A 539 -14.27 -9.47 -16.57
N ASP A 540 -15.55 -9.50 -16.23
CA ASP A 540 -16.02 -9.36 -14.84
C ASP A 540 -16.06 -10.70 -14.09
N ASN A 541 -15.72 -11.82 -14.74
CA ASN A 541 -15.66 -13.16 -14.15
C ASN A 541 -14.28 -13.54 -13.60
N LEU A 542 -13.28 -12.64 -13.69
CA LEU A 542 -11.90 -12.93 -13.27
C LEU A 542 -11.70 -12.61 -11.79
N ILE A 543 -11.06 -13.52 -11.08
CA ILE A 543 -10.43 -13.30 -9.78
C ILE A 543 -8.93 -13.18 -10.04
N TRP A 544 -8.37 -12.03 -9.77
CA TRP A 544 -6.98 -11.70 -10.10
C TRP A 544 -6.02 -12.28 -9.07
N VAL A 545 -5.13 -13.13 -9.52
CA VAL A 545 -4.09 -13.77 -8.70
C VAL A 545 -2.73 -13.21 -9.10
N TRP A 546 -2.14 -12.39 -8.25
CA TRP A 546 -0.74 -12.02 -8.40
C TRP A 546 0.12 -13.15 -7.86
N ASN A 547 1.01 -13.70 -8.71
CA ASN A 547 1.80 -14.88 -8.40
C ASN A 547 3.30 -14.61 -8.57
N SER A 548 4.06 -14.78 -7.53
CA SER A 548 5.50 -14.56 -7.46
C SER A 548 6.23 -15.88 -7.24
N ASN A 549 7.51 -15.98 -7.55
CA ASN A 549 8.34 -17.09 -7.07
C ASN A 549 8.72 -16.83 -5.60
N ALA A 550 8.93 -17.88 -4.83
CA ALA A 550 9.47 -17.75 -3.47
C ALA A 550 10.82 -17.01 -3.51
N PRO A 551 11.04 -15.99 -2.65
CA PRO A 551 12.30 -15.23 -2.65
C PRO A 551 13.49 -16.10 -2.25
N THR A 552 14.31 -16.49 -3.23
CA THR A 552 15.47 -17.36 -3.01
C THR A 552 16.78 -16.60 -2.79
N GLY A 553 16.75 -15.27 -2.89
CA GLY A 553 17.90 -14.39 -2.65
C GLY A 553 18.85 -14.22 -3.83
N GLY A 554 18.95 -15.16 -4.76
CA GLY A 554 19.83 -15.08 -5.93
C GLY A 554 19.10 -14.63 -7.19
N ASN A 555 18.17 -15.46 -7.66
CA ASN A 555 17.48 -15.28 -8.94
C ASN A 555 16.05 -14.74 -8.78
N ALA A 556 15.47 -14.76 -7.58
CA ALA A 556 14.15 -14.23 -7.27
C ALA A 556 14.24 -13.22 -6.12
N GLY A 557 13.80 -12.00 -6.39
CA GLY A 557 13.80 -10.88 -5.45
C GLY A 557 12.64 -10.92 -4.45
N PRO A 558 12.64 -9.96 -3.48
CA PRO A 558 11.56 -9.82 -2.51
C PRO A 558 10.19 -9.62 -3.18
N TYR A 559 9.13 -10.12 -2.55
CA TYR A 559 7.75 -9.97 -3.02
C TYR A 559 7.36 -8.50 -3.27
N ALA A 560 7.68 -7.62 -2.32
CA ALA A 560 7.24 -6.23 -2.35
C ALA A 560 7.75 -5.43 -3.56
N ASP A 561 8.92 -5.77 -4.11
CA ASP A 561 9.51 -5.08 -5.26
C ASP A 561 8.70 -5.23 -6.56
N PHE A 562 7.79 -6.22 -6.60
CA PHE A 562 7.02 -6.61 -7.78
C PHE A 562 5.51 -6.64 -7.54
N TYR A 563 5.07 -6.28 -6.34
CA TYR A 563 3.66 -6.29 -5.97
C TYR A 563 2.90 -5.14 -6.65
N PRO A 564 1.86 -5.42 -7.47
CA PRO A 564 1.16 -4.39 -8.23
C PRO A 564 0.26 -3.49 -7.37
N GLY A 565 0.08 -3.86 -6.10
CA GLY A 565 -0.77 -3.15 -5.15
C GLY A 565 -2.13 -3.82 -4.93
N PRO A 566 -2.78 -3.50 -3.81
CA PRO A 566 -3.99 -4.19 -3.33
C PRO A 566 -5.22 -4.02 -4.21
N ARG A 567 -5.19 -3.10 -5.18
CA ARG A 567 -6.30 -2.82 -6.11
C ARG A 567 -6.28 -3.65 -7.38
N TYR A 568 -5.19 -4.37 -7.62
CA TYR A 568 -4.95 -5.07 -8.86
C TYR A 568 -4.92 -6.59 -8.72
N CYS A 569 -5.04 -7.11 -7.50
CA CYS A 569 -5.13 -8.54 -7.23
C CYS A 569 -6.04 -8.85 -6.04
N ASP A 570 -6.78 -9.94 -6.15
CA ASP A 570 -7.67 -10.47 -5.13
C ASP A 570 -6.96 -11.45 -4.19
N ILE A 571 -5.99 -12.17 -4.72
CA ILE A 571 -5.26 -13.26 -4.07
C ILE A 571 -3.78 -13.10 -4.40
N LEU A 572 -2.92 -13.36 -3.42
CA LEU A 572 -1.48 -13.41 -3.63
C LEU A 572 -1.01 -14.87 -3.59
N ALA A 573 -0.20 -15.25 -4.55
CA ALA A 573 0.33 -16.62 -4.62
C ALA A 573 1.87 -16.62 -4.76
N THR A 574 2.47 -17.74 -4.39
CA THR A 574 3.91 -17.97 -4.57
C THR A 574 4.18 -19.37 -5.09
N ASP A 575 5.24 -19.51 -5.90
CA ASP A 575 5.69 -20.78 -6.46
C ASP A 575 6.89 -21.28 -5.67
N VAL A 576 6.82 -22.54 -5.20
CA VAL A 576 7.82 -23.16 -4.34
C VAL A 576 8.32 -24.46 -4.97
N TYR A 577 9.52 -24.42 -5.54
CA TYR A 577 10.16 -25.59 -6.15
C TYR A 577 11.24 -26.22 -5.25
N GLY A 578 11.48 -25.65 -4.07
CA GLY A 578 12.46 -26.11 -3.09
C GLY A 578 11.83 -26.35 -1.72
N GLU A 579 12.50 -25.89 -0.69
CA GLU A 579 12.08 -25.96 0.72
C GLU A 579 10.93 -24.97 0.98
N PHE A 580 9.95 -25.39 1.78
CA PHE A 580 8.85 -24.53 2.25
C PHE A 580 9.28 -23.75 3.49
N LYS A 581 9.97 -22.61 3.30
CA LYS A 581 10.39 -21.75 4.42
C LYS A 581 9.23 -21.01 5.04
N GLN A 582 9.21 -20.88 6.36
CA GLN A 582 8.20 -20.14 7.09
C GLN A 582 8.11 -18.68 6.63
N SER A 583 9.26 -18.05 6.31
CA SER A 583 9.30 -16.67 5.81
C SER A 583 8.52 -16.48 4.50
N TYR A 584 8.43 -17.48 3.62
CA TYR A 584 7.66 -17.35 2.39
C TYR A 584 6.16 -17.17 2.66
N HIS A 585 5.65 -17.90 3.65
CA HIS A 585 4.27 -17.78 4.11
C HIS A 585 4.03 -16.46 4.84
N ASP A 586 4.87 -16.12 5.80
CA ASP A 586 4.66 -14.98 6.69
C ASP A 586 4.81 -13.65 5.95
N ASP A 587 5.83 -13.50 5.11
CA ASP A 587 6.06 -12.30 4.31
C ASP A 587 4.93 -12.09 3.30
N LEU A 588 4.46 -13.17 2.64
CA LEU A 588 3.34 -13.08 1.72
C LEU A 588 2.03 -12.76 2.44
N ALA A 589 1.80 -13.33 3.62
CA ALA A 589 0.62 -13.06 4.44
C ALA A 589 0.58 -11.62 4.95
N VAL A 590 1.74 -11.05 5.30
CA VAL A 590 1.87 -9.63 5.66
C VAL A 590 1.53 -8.75 4.45
N LEU A 591 2.11 -9.03 3.28
CA LEU A 591 1.88 -8.27 2.06
C LEU A 591 0.41 -8.36 1.59
N ALA A 592 -0.21 -9.52 1.77
CA ALA A 592 -1.60 -9.78 1.39
C ALA A 592 -2.62 -9.00 2.23
N ASN A 593 -2.26 -8.60 3.43
CA ASN A 593 -3.07 -7.74 4.28
C ASN A 593 -4.54 -8.22 4.44
N GLY A 594 -4.70 -9.50 4.79
CA GLY A 594 -6.03 -10.12 4.97
C GLY A 594 -6.65 -10.73 3.71
N LYS A 595 -6.08 -10.52 2.54
CA LYS A 595 -6.46 -11.27 1.33
C LYS A 595 -5.94 -12.71 1.42
N PRO A 596 -6.59 -13.68 0.75
CA PRO A 596 -6.10 -15.05 0.71
C PRO A 596 -4.71 -15.15 0.10
N ILE A 597 -3.91 -16.08 0.62
CA ILE A 597 -2.62 -16.45 0.02
C ILE A 597 -2.64 -17.92 -0.44
N ALA A 598 -1.81 -18.25 -1.42
CA ALA A 598 -1.79 -19.59 -1.98
C ALA A 598 -0.40 -20.05 -2.45
N LEU A 599 -0.23 -21.36 -2.55
CA LEU A 599 0.88 -21.96 -3.27
C LEU A 599 0.46 -22.09 -4.74
N GLY A 600 0.92 -21.11 -5.56
CA GLY A 600 0.57 -21.02 -6.98
C GLY A 600 1.09 -22.19 -7.80
N GLU A 601 2.30 -22.64 -7.46
CA GLU A 601 2.92 -23.86 -8.00
C GLU A 601 3.79 -24.51 -6.93
N VAL A 602 3.82 -25.84 -6.95
CA VAL A 602 4.76 -26.61 -6.12
C VAL A 602 5.45 -27.68 -6.93
N GLY A 603 6.79 -27.77 -6.78
CA GLY A 603 7.60 -28.83 -7.37
C GLY A 603 7.48 -30.17 -6.62
N ARG A 604 7.17 -30.11 -5.32
CA ARG A 604 6.80 -31.23 -4.46
C ARG A 604 5.61 -30.83 -3.60
N VAL A 605 4.77 -31.78 -3.26
CA VAL A 605 3.65 -31.49 -2.37
C VAL A 605 4.14 -31.10 -0.97
N PRO A 606 3.52 -30.11 -0.30
CA PRO A 606 3.80 -29.84 1.10
C PRO A 606 3.36 -31.01 1.96
N THR A 607 3.99 -31.19 3.12
CA THR A 607 3.52 -32.18 4.11
C THR A 607 2.42 -31.59 4.99
N SER A 608 1.61 -32.44 5.61
CA SER A 608 0.62 -32.03 6.62
C SER A 608 1.25 -31.24 7.78
N ALA A 609 2.51 -31.52 8.13
CA ALA A 609 3.25 -30.76 9.16
C ALA A 609 3.52 -29.32 8.71
N ILE A 610 4.00 -29.12 7.47
CA ILE A 610 4.23 -27.80 6.89
C ILE A 610 2.93 -26.99 6.86
N LEU A 611 1.82 -27.60 6.46
CA LEU A 611 0.54 -26.90 6.38
C LEU A 611 -0.01 -26.50 7.77
N LYS A 612 0.32 -27.24 8.82
CA LYS A 612 -0.01 -26.86 10.21
C LYS A 612 0.78 -25.64 10.67
N GLU A 613 2.05 -25.51 10.26
CA GLU A 613 2.90 -24.36 10.56
C GLU A 613 2.56 -23.15 9.67
N GLN A 614 2.06 -23.39 8.46
CA GLN A 614 1.73 -22.41 7.44
C GLN A 614 0.23 -22.46 7.06
N PRO A 615 -0.69 -22.16 7.96
CA PRO A 615 -2.11 -22.53 7.81
C PRO A 615 -2.89 -21.65 6.82
N LYS A 616 -2.36 -20.50 6.38
CA LYS A 616 -3.12 -19.53 5.57
C LYS A 616 -3.17 -19.85 4.07
N TRP A 617 -2.44 -20.87 3.60
CA TRP A 617 -2.50 -21.28 2.21
C TRP A 617 -3.91 -21.73 1.83
N ALA A 618 -4.56 -21.04 0.86
CA ALA A 618 -5.91 -21.39 0.40
C ALA A 618 -5.92 -22.59 -0.55
N TRP A 619 -4.85 -22.75 -1.35
CA TRP A 619 -4.64 -23.95 -2.18
C TRP A 619 -3.14 -24.22 -2.37
N PHE A 620 -2.82 -25.44 -2.79
CA PHE A 620 -1.55 -25.80 -3.42
C PHE A 620 -1.81 -26.29 -4.84
N MET A 621 -0.94 -25.96 -5.80
CA MET A 621 -1.02 -26.39 -7.19
C MET A 621 0.21 -27.22 -7.57
N ILE A 622 0.05 -28.51 -7.78
CA ILE A 622 1.12 -29.36 -8.27
C ILE A 622 1.38 -29.00 -9.73
N TRP A 623 2.63 -28.64 -10.06
CA TRP A 623 2.98 -28.33 -11.45
C TRP A 623 2.95 -29.57 -12.33
N ALA A 624 2.14 -29.56 -13.37
CA ALA A 624 2.09 -30.56 -14.45
C ALA A 624 2.60 -31.97 -14.07
N ASP A 625 3.74 -32.40 -14.63
CA ASP A 625 4.30 -33.74 -14.49
C ASP A 625 5.19 -33.95 -13.24
N VAL A 626 5.33 -32.94 -12.36
CA VAL A 626 6.25 -33.06 -11.21
C VAL A 626 5.68 -33.82 -10.01
N LEU A 627 4.42 -34.26 -10.04
CA LEU A 627 3.86 -35.12 -8.99
C LEU A 627 4.79 -36.32 -8.67
N ARG A 628 5.45 -36.90 -9.67
CA ARG A 628 6.43 -37.98 -9.58
C ARG A 628 7.65 -37.65 -8.68
N MET A 629 7.90 -36.37 -8.38
CA MET A 629 8.96 -35.93 -7.49
C MET A 629 8.58 -36.05 -6.01
N SER A 630 7.30 -36.34 -5.73
CA SER A 630 6.79 -36.57 -4.38
C SER A 630 6.61 -38.07 -4.14
N LYS A 631 6.88 -38.51 -2.91
CA LYS A 631 6.61 -39.90 -2.50
C LYS A 631 5.09 -40.13 -2.48
N VAL A 632 4.65 -41.30 -2.97
CA VAL A 632 3.25 -41.66 -3.06
C VAL A 632 2.54 -41.55 -1.70
N GLU A 633 3.21 -42.01 -0.64
CA GLU A 633 2.70 -42.00 0.72
C GLU A 633 2.43 -40.56 1.21
N VAL A 634 3.32 -39.61 0.89
CA VAL A 634 3.15 -38.19 1.24
C VAL A 634 1.98 -37.57 0.50
N VAL A 635 1.82 -37.91 -0.79
CA VAL A 635 0.68 -37.44 -1.61
C VAL A 635 -0.64 -37.98 -1.04
N GLN A 636 -0.68 -39.28 -0.71
CA GLN A 636 -1.87 -39.91 -0.13
C GLN A 636 -2.19 -39.35 1.25
N GLU A 637 -1.18 -39.15 2.12
CA GLU A 637 -1.36 -38.53 3.44
C GLU A 637 -1.95 -37.12 3.29
N LEU A 638 -1.36 -36.28 2.43
CA LEU A 638 -1.82 -34.92 2.20
C LEU A 638 -3.26 -34.84 1.71
N PHE A 639 -3.62 -35.62 0.67
CA PHE A 639 -4.96 -35.61 0.09
C PHE A 639 -6.02 -36.20 1.03
N ASN A 640 -5.62 -37.01 2.01
CA ASN A 640 -6.49 -37.60 3.02
C ASN A 640 -6.45 -36.85 4.37
N ASP A 641 -5.62 -35.81 4.50
CA ASP A 641 -5.63 -34.95 5.67
C ASP A 641 -6.99 -34.23 5.80
N SER A 642 -7.52 -34.16 7.01
CA SER A 642 -8.84 -33.56 7.27
C SER A 642 -8.95 -32.08 6.91
N HIS A 643 -7.81 -31.38 6.76
CA HIS A 643 -7.75 -29.97 6.35
C HIS A 643 -7.57 -29.79 4.84
N THR A 644 -7.32 -30.87 4.09
CA THR A 644 -7.18 -30.84 2.64
C THR A 644 -8.51 -31.19 1.98
N LEU A 645 -9.06 -30.24 1.23
CA LEU A 645 -10.28 -30.45 0.44
C LEU A 645 -9.94 -30.84 -0.99
N SER A 646 -10.57 -31.89 -1.48
CA SER A 646 -10.49 -32.39 -2.84
C SER A 646 -11.87 -32.34 -3.51
N ARG A 647 -11.94 -32.42 -4.82
CA ARG A 647 -13.21 -32.34 -5.56
C ARG A 647 -14.23 -33.36 -5.02
N GLY A 648 -15.41 -32.88 -4.70
CA GLY A 648 -16.47 -33.66 -4.04
C GLY A 648 -16.57 -33.46 -2.54
N ASP A 649 -15.51 -32.95 -1.89
CA ASP A 649 -15.60 -32.56 -0.49
C ASP A 649 -16.44 -31.28 -0.35
N PRO A 650 -17.30 -31.14 0.69
CA PRO A 650 -18.13 -29.96 0.84
C PRO A 650 -17.29 -28.72 1.16
N LEU A 651 -17.55 -27.61 0.43
CA LEU A 651 -16.95 -26.32 0.73
C LEU A 651 -17.72 -25.64 1.87
N PRO A 652 -17.04 -25.20 2.95
CA PRO A 652 -17.68 -24.46 4.01
C PRO A 652 -18.38 -23.20 3.47
N GLY A 653 -19.67 -23.05 3.75
CA GLY A 653 -20.46 -21.87 3.34
C GLY A 653 -21.12 -21.95 1.94
N LYS A 654 -21.02 -23.06 1.21
CA LYS A 654 -21.93 -23.40 0.12
C LYS A 654 -23.03 -24.31 0.68
N ASN A 655 -24.20 -23.75 0.94
CA ASN A 655 -25.45 -24.50 1.12
C ASN A 655 -26.10 -24.71 -0.24
#